data_bdcd0cf914c65a07bc7d8ed73f2b7389
#
_entry.id   bdcd0cf914c65a07bc7d8ed73f2b7389
#
_cell.length_a   1.000
_cell.length_b   1.000
_cell.length_c   1.000
_cell.angle_alpha   90.00
_cell.angle_beta   90.00
_cell.angle_gamma   90.00
#
_symmetry.space_group_name_H-M   'P 1'
#
loop_
_entity.id
_entity.type
_entity.pdbx_description
1 polymer ?
#
loop_
_entity_poly.entity_id
_entity_poly.type
_entity_poly.pdbx_seq_one_letter_code
_entity_poly.pdbx_strand_id
1 'polypeptide(L)'
;MAKIYISSTYSDLKDYREAVYHTLRQLRYDVIAMEDYVAADQRPLDRCLADVAECDVYIGIFAWRYGHIPSKNNPEGKSITELEFRKACETGKTRLIFLLDENASWPFVLTDAKTGEGGKGQRIEELRQEVRGDKLVSSFKTTDELAKLVSVSLSRHEQEKRIRSGLEEQRQSIVRESELQQSKPRQRVVGQRLLDVGSSFKGRSKEQSELSRLLAEPSTHVVSVIGRGGIGKTALASKILTDLEQGRWLHAEDPLPVDGIVYLSTRTAGITLDRIFLDCARMLGGKQEQALISTWANPHMKIEDKIQSLLGTLSEGLYVLLLDHVDDLLDDRGEITNEGVRAFFEISLATPQSARLLLTSRIPLAFRREAQRFDKRVPLWEGLSVPEGLAMLRELDPRGETGLRDASDEQLTRAVERVHGIPRALEVLAGILADDPLTSLEDVLKRFYQYGNVADELIKEGYKRLDDNARRVMEALGIFGRPVPLPALDYLLQPFIPGLDTPEIIRRLIRAQMVLVTRETRMLSLHPFDQDYIYSQCPDLGKYNCQALERRAADWYVQIRVPEHFRNMTGLEPLLLEFDHRVRAGDYDDAAAVLSEIDVEYLIPLGHSTRALAMRQKLDGKITNRRLQMLHAYGLAHAYQVLGPFTKAKDYFEETLAFAREVGDSRMEAESLRSMAEVSRRLGRLDDAKNYLSDAINLYRAIGDQRKGAQALAHLSILCSYRGNPKEALDHGQAGLSLSRSLGDTEGQALAFDALSLAYLVVGELKQAIQQGEEAIAMYRRSTWEHTLIYVLNVLGLAHIGLGHMDEGLTCLHQALQQAREDKDTRVEGLALFNLARAYRMKIDPAAALNIASAAMAVFTETGGGEAPAARALVEVIQAANAGLKSAEARALLDCARHSRMTPDLHNPSDLVEEARAIARAEGLAEILQEAQGLARTEISP
;
A
#
# COMPACT_ATOMS: atom_id res chain seq x y z
N MET A 1 -24.01 -14.23 -24.86
CA MET A 1 -24.66 -13.03 -25.46
C MET A 1 -25.86 -12.70 -24.60
N ALA A 2 -26.11 -11.41 -24.34
CA ALA A 2 -27.29 -11.04 -23.56
C ALA A 2 -28.57 -11.25 -24.41
N LYS A 3 -29.62 -11.77 -23.77
CA LYS A 3 -30.91 -12.09 -24.36
C LYS A 3 -31.83 -10.88 -24.17
N ILE A 4 -32.25 -10.25 -25.24
CA ILE A 4 -33.02 -8.99 -25.21
C ILE A 4 -34.44 -9.25 -25.72
N TYR A 5 -35.43 -8.84 -24.92
CA TYR A 5 -36.84 -8.89 -25.31
C TYR A 5 -37.35 -7.50 -25.74
N ILE A 6 -37.98 -7.41 -26.92
CA ILE A 6 -38.58 -6.16 -27.40
C ILE A 6 -40.10 -6.21 -27.20
N SER A 7 -40.62 -5.35 -26.36
CA SER A 7 -42.05 -5.18 -26.07
C SER A 7 -42.57 -3.87 -26.64
N SER A 8 -43.61 -3.93 -27.45
CA SER A 8 -44.38 -2.75 -27.87
C SER A 8 -45.70 -3.18 -28.51
N THR A 9 -46.57 -2.25 -28.81
CA THR A 9 -47.71 -2.49 -29.72
C THR A 9 -47.19 -2.73 -31.15
N TYR A 10 -47.77 -3.73 -31.84
CA TYR A 10 -47.28 -4.15 -33.15
C TYR A 10 -47.73 -3.23 -34.29
N SER A 11 -49.03 -2.88 -34.30
CA SER A 11 -49.66 -2.26 -35.49
C SER A 11 -49.23 -0.82 -35.74
N ASP A 12 -48.82 -0.11 -34.70
CA ASP A 12 -48.45 1.32 -34.76
C ASP A 12 -46.95 1.56 -34.66
N LEU A 13 -46.20 0.60 -34.14
CA LEU A 13 -44.76 0.69 -33.92
C LEU A 13 -43.96 -0.27 -34.79
N LYS A 14 -44.53 -0.83 -35.87
CA LYS A 14 -43.89 -1.85 -36.69
C LYS A 14 -42.51 -1.41 -37.22
N ASP A 15 -42.43 -0.25 -37.88
CA ASP A 15 -41.18 0.26 -38.43
C ASP A 15 -40.14 0.59 -37.37
N TYR A 16 -40.59 1.07 -36.23
CA TYR A 16 -39.75 1.38 -35.04
C TYR A 16 -39.16 0.09 -34.45
N ARG A 17 -39.98 -0.96 -34.32
CA ARG A 17 -39.52 -2.28 -33.85
C ARG A 17 -38.48 -2.87 -34.80
N GLU A 18 -38.76 -2.82 -36.11
CA GLU A 18 -37.87 -3.35 -37.15
C GLU A 18 -36.51 -2.64 -37.11
N ALA A 19 -36.47 -1.33 -36.97
CA ALA A 19 -35.24 -0.57 -36.83
C ALA A 19 -34.45 -0.97 -35.58
N VAL A 20 -35.11 -1.14 -34.44
CA VAL A 20 -34.50 -1.60 -33.19
C VAL A 20 -34.00 -3.06 -33.33
N TYR A 21 -34.82 -3.94 -33.89
CA TYR A 21 -34.46 -5.33 -34.12
C TYR A 21 -33.19 -5.49 -34.96
N HIS A 22 -33.15 -4.79 -36.13
CA HIS A 22 -31.96 -4.80 -36.97
C HIS A 22 -30.72 -4.24 -36.31
N THR A 23 -30.87 -3.13 -35.58
CA THR A 23 -29.75 -2.53 -34.81
C THR A 23 -29.20 -3.50 -33.75
N LEU A 24 -30.06 -4.18 -33.02
CA LEU A 24 -29.65 -5.14 -31.98
C LEU A 24 -28.95 -6.38 -32.61
N ARG A 25 -29.44 -6.86 -33.74
CA ARG A 25 -28.84 -7.98 -34.48
C ARG A 25 -27.47 -7.61 -35.06
N GLN A 26 -27.31 -6.39 -35.57
CA GLN A 26 -26.01 -5.87 -36.01
C GLN A 26 -25.00 -5.80 -34.86
N LEU A 27 -25.48 -5.42 -33.65
CA LEU A 27 -24.68 -5.40 -32.41
C LEU A 27 -24.47 -6.83 -31.84
N ARG A 28 -24.95 -7.88 -32.53
CA ARG A 28 -24.78 -9.30 -32.15
C ARG A 28 -25.47 -9.71 -30.82
N TYR A 29 -26.59 -9.07 -30.48
CA TYR A 29 -27.42 -9.53 -29.39
C TYR A 29 -28.34 -10.70 -29.80
N ASP A 30 -28.72 -11.51 -28.81
CA ASP A 30 -29.76 -12.51 -28.98
C ASP A 30 -31.12 -11.85 -28.74
N VAL A 31 -31.84 -11.53 -29.80
CA VAL A 31 -33.07 -10.73 -29.76
C VAL A 31 -34.28 -11.64 -29.87
N ILE A 32 -35.21 -11.49 -28.93
CA ILE A 32 -36.53 -12.12 -28.95
C ILE A 32 -37.55 -11.01 -29.21
N ALA A 33 -38.28 -11.19 -30.30
CA ALA A 33 -39.35 -10.29 -30.66
C ALA A 33 -40.56 -11.07 -31.24
N MET A 34 -41.73 -10.45 -31.31
CA MET A 34 -42.95 -11.12 -31.87
C MET A 34 -42.75 -11.64 -33.30
N GLU A 35 -41.85 -11.06 -34.02
CA GLU A 35 -41.48 -11.42 -35.39
C GLU A 35 -40.85 -12.82 -35.49
N ASP A 36 -40.24 -13.31 -34.39
CA ASP A 36 -39.55 -14.60 -34.32
C ASP A 36 -40.49 -15.78 -33.97
N TYR A 37 -41.78 -15.51 -33.68
CA TYR A 37 -42.71 -16.56 -33.28
C TYR A 37 -43.22 -17.37 -34.49
N VAL A 38 -42.97 -18.67 -34.44
CA VAL A 38 -43.53 -19.65 -35.39
C VAL A 38 -44.76 -20.31 -34.74
N ALA A 39 -45.60 -20.94 -35.57
CA ALA A 39 -46.79 -21.69 -35.10
C ALA A 39 -46.40 -22.71 -34.03
N ALA A 40 -46.95 -22.61 -32.83
CA ALA A 40 -46.73 -23.54 -31.73
C ALA A 40 -48.04 -23.79 -30.97
N ASP A 41 -48.13 -24.90 -30.23
CA ASP A 41 -49.30 -25.30 -29.43
C ASP A 41 -49.37 -24.56 -28.09
N GLN A 42 -48.91 -23.31 -28.06
CA GLN A 42 -48.97 -22.45 -26.89
C GLN A 42 -49.66 -21.13 -27.21
N ARG A 43 -50.36 -20.58 -26.19
CA ARG A 43 -50.99 -19.27 -26.35
C ARG A 43 -49.90 -18.20 -26.49
N PRO A 44 -50.07 -17.23 -27.41
CA PRO A 44 -49.06 -16.18 -27.62
C PRO A 44 -48.70 -15.42 -26.33
N LEU A 45 -49.66 -15.13 -25.46
CA LEU A 45 -49.41 -14.44 -24.19
C LEU A 45 -48.53 -15.23 -23.22
N ASP A 46 -48.83 -16.56 -23.07
CA ASP A 46 -48.06 -17.39 -22.14
C ASP A 46 -46.58 -17.47 -22.59
N ARG A 47 -46.34 -17.55 -23.90
CA ARG A 47 -45.02 -17.55 -24.50
C ARG A 47 -44.30 -16.22 -24.32
N CYS A 48 -44.96 -15.08 -24.58
CA CYS A 48 -44.37 -13.75 -24.38
C CYS A 48 -43.97 -13.55 -22.91
N LEU A 49 -44.79 -13.92 -21.95
CA LEU A 49 -44.49 -13.78 -20.55
C LEU A 49 -43.33 -14.71 -20.09
N ALA A 50 -43.24 -15.91 -20.68
CA ALA A 50 -42.11 -16.82 -20.43
C ALA A 50 -40.79 -16.19 -20.96
N ASP A 51 -40.81 -15.71 -22.20
CA ASP A 51 -39.63 -15.10 -22.82
C ASP A 51 -39.17 -13.80 -22.09
N VAL A 52 -40.12 -13.01 -21.57
CA VAL A 52 -39.81 -11.87 -20.69
C VAL A 52 -39.14 -12.34 -19.39
N ALA A 53 -39.64 -13.45 -18.82
CA ALA A 53 -39.04 -14.00 -17.60
C ALA A 53 -37.64 -14.58 -17.82
N GLU A 54 -37.31 -15.00 -19.04
CA GLU A 54 -36.00 -15.55 -19.41
C GLU A 54 -35.01 -14.50 -19.93
N CYS A 55 -35.45 -13.33 -20.41
CA CYS A 55 -34.55 -12.33 -20.97
C CYS A 55 -33.62 -11.70 -19.91
N ASP A 56 -32.48 -11.18 -20.37
CA ASP A 56 -31.56 -10.39 -19.53
C ASP A 56 -31.98 -8.92 -19.48
N VAL A 57 -32.44 -8.39 -20.61
CA VAL A 57 -32.85 -7.00 -20.78
C VAL A 57 -34.20 -6.93 -21.47
N TYR A 58 -35.10 -6.18 -20.87
CA TYR A 58 -36.40 -5.84 -21.43
C TYR A 58 -36.35 -4.44 -22.06
N ILE A 59 -36.70 -4.31 -23.33
CA ILE A 59 -36.86 -3.05 -24.05
C ILE A 59 -38.35 -2.79 -24.25
N GLY A 60 -38.89 -1.78 -23.56
CA GLY A 60 -40.26 -1.33 -23.70
C GLY A 60 -40.35 -0.09 -24.57
N ILE A 61 -41.14 -0.14 -25.66
CA ILE A 61 -41.37 0.98 -26.57
C ILE A 61 -42.85 1.33 -26.52
N PHE A 62 -43.17 2.52 -26.05
CA PHE A 62 -44.55 2.96 -25.84
C PHE A 62 -44.89 4.20 -26.67
N ALA A 63 -45.94 4.12 -27.48
CA ALA A 63 -46.52 5.23 -28.21
C ALA A 63 -47.90 5.58 -27.61
N TRP A 64 -48.91 5.86 -28.44
CA TRP A 64 -50.23 6.30 -28.01
C TRP A 64 -51.29 5.19 -28.15
N ARG A 65 -50.89 3.94 -28.34
CA ARG A 65 -51.79 2.77 -28.34
C ARG A 65 -51.59 1.90 -27.13
N TYR A 66 -52.74 1.47 -26.52
CA TYR A 66 -52.73 0.55 -25.40
C TYR A 66 -52.51 -0.88 -25.80
N GLY A 67 -52.92 -1.23 -27.01
CA GLY A 67 -52.74 -2.54 -27.63
C GLY A 67 -53.86 -3.51 -27.40
N HIS A 68 -53.61 -4.80 -27.69
CA HIS A 68 -54.58 -5.88 -27.61
C HIS A 68 -54.78 -6.34 -26.14
N ILE A 69 -56.07 -6.47 -25.74
CA ILE A 69 -56.48 -6.97 -24.42
C ILE A 69 -56.91 -8.44 -24.59
N PRO A 70 -56.16 -9.41 -24.05
CA PRO A 70 -56.56 -10.83 -24.14
C PRO A 70 -57.89 -11.07 -23.40
N SER A 71 -58.81 -11.86 -24.02
CA SER A 71 -60.14 -12.14 -23.45
C SER A 71 -60.17 -13.26 -22.40
N LYS A 72 -59.10 -14.09 -22.30
CA LYS A 72 -58.99 -15.24 -21.37
C LYS A 72 -57.81 -15.03 -20.43
N ASN A 73 -58.01 -15.41 -19.17
CA ASN A 73 -56.98 -15.34 -18.10
C ASN A 73 -56.37 -13.94 -17.89
N ASN A 74 -57.20 -12.90 -18.02
CA ASN A 74 -56.81 -11.51 -17.84
C ASN A 74 -57.88 -10.77 -17.03
N PRO A 75 -58.02 -11.06 -15.73
CA PRO A 75 -59.07 -10.50 -14.88
C PRO A 75 -59.02 -8.96 -14.77
N GLU A 76 -57.80 -8.41 -14.87
CA GLU A 76 -57.58 -6.97 -14.77
C GLU A 76 -57.76 -6.25 -16.10
N GLY A 77 -58.03 -6.96 -17.19
CA GLY A 77 -58.23 -6.40 -18.52
C GLY A 77 -57.03 -5.59 -19.08
N LYS A 78 -55.81 -5.98 -18.75
CA LYS A 78 -54.57 -5.33 -19.20
C LYS A 78 -54.19 -5.76 -20.62
N SER A 79 -53.52 -4.88 -21.34
CA SER A 79 -52.99 -5.22 -22.68
C SER A 79 -51.79 -6.16 -22.56
N ILE A 80 -51.46 -6.88 -23.68
CA ILE A 80 -50.29 -7.77 -23.74
C ILE A 80 -49.04 -6.94 -23.36
N THR A 81 -48.82 -5.80 -23.95
CA THR A 81 -47.69 -4.93 -23.70
C THR A 81 -47.55 -4.48 -22.20
N GLU A 82 -48.69 -4.19 -21.56
CA GLU A 82 -48.67 -3.91 -20.11
C GLU A 82 -48.36 -5.15 -19.30
N LEU A 83 -48.91 -6.33 -19.64
CA LEU A 83 -48.63 -7.61 -18.95
C LEU A 83 -47.14 -7.97 -19.07
N GLU A 84 -46.52 -7.80 -20.24
CA GLU A 84 -45.08 -7.94 -20.45
C GLU A 84 -44.27 -6.98 -19.58
N PHE A 85 -44.63 -5.71 -19.52
CA PHE A 85 -44.00 -4.73 -18.64
C PHE A 85 -44.13 -5.12 -17.15
N ARG A 86 -45.34 -5.52 -16.70
CA ARG A 86 -45.56 -5.99 -15.32
C ARG A 86 -44.67 -7.22 -15.03
N LYS A 87 -44.60 -8.15 -15.97
CA LYS A 87 -43.77 -9.37 -15.83
C LYS A 87 -42.30 -9.03 -15.70
N ALA A 88 -41.84 -8.08 -16.47
CA ALA A 88 -40.42 -7.58 -16.37
C ALA A 88 -40.16 -6.88 -15.02
N CYS A 89 -41.17 -6.20 -14.46
CA CYS A 89 -41.11 -5.61 -13.11
C CYS A 89 -41.04 -6.70 -12.04
N GLU A 90 -41.98 -7.67 -12.10
CA GLU A 90 -42.09 -8.79 -11.16
C GLU A 90 -40.83 -9.65 -11.10
N THR A 91 -40.24 -9.91 -12.26
CA THR A 91 -39.01 -10.75 -12.38
C THR A 91 -37.73 -9.95 -12.20
N GLY A 92 -37.78 -8.67 -11.86
CA GLY A 92 -36.60 -7.84 -11.58
C GLY A 92 -35.69 -7.60 -12.77
N LYS A 93 -36.22 -7.67 -14.01
CA LYS A 93 -35.38 -7.49 -15.21
C LYS A 93 -34.87 -6.06 -15.37
N THR A 94 -33.72 -5.94 -16.02
CA THR A 94 -33.26 -4.63 -16.50
C THR A 94 -34.24 -4.12 -17.54
N ARG A 95 -34.82 -2.94 -17.31
CA ARG A 95 -35.85 -2.36 -18.18
C ARG A 95 -35.32 -1.09 -18.79
N LEU A 96 -35.23 -1.04 -20.09
CA LEU A 96 -34.91 0.15 -20.89
C LEU A 96 -36.21 0.61 -21.56
N ILE A 97 -36.66 1.79 -21.20
CA ILE A 97 -37.97 2.28 -21.60
C ILE A 97 -37.83 3.49 -22.51
N PHE A 98 -38.56 3.43 -23.65
CA PHE A 98 -38.56 4.46 -24.67
C PHE A 98 -40.00 4.93 -24.93
N LEU A 99 -40.23 6.22 -24.82
CA LEU A 99 -41.55 6.84 -25.04
C LEU A 99 -41.53 7.69 -26.29
N LEU A 100 -42.55 7.55 -27.12
CA LEU A 100 -42.74 8.48 -28.22
C LEU A 100 -42.96 9.89 -27.65
N ASP A 101 -42.23 10.90 -28.19
CA ASP A 101 -42.31 12.29 -27.78
C ASP A 101 -43.70 12.87 -28.07
N GLU A 102 -44.21 13.71 -27.18
CA GLU A 102 -45.54 14.30 -27.31
C GLU A 102 -45.68 15.23 -28.52
N ASN A 103 -44.55 15.80 -28.95
CA ASN A 103 -44.47 16.69 -30.12
C ASN A 103 -44.07 15.94 -31.41
N ALA A 104 -44.00 14.60 -31.37
CA ALA A 104 -43.71 13.81 -32.55
C ALA A 104 -44.88 13.89 -33.57
N SER A 105 -44.56 13.96 -34.84
CA SER A 105 -45.57 13.81 -35.91
C SER A 105 -46.14 12.40 -35.91
N TRP A 106 -47.36 12.20 -35.39
CA TRP A 106 -47.95 10.87 -35.25
C TRP A 106 -49.35 10.82 -35.89
N PRO A 107 -49.63 9.78 -36.68
CA PRO A 107 -50.95 9.67 -37.28
C PRO A 107 -52.07 9.52 -36.29
N PHE A 108 -53.14 10.32 -36.41
CA PHE A 108 -54.28 10.31 -35.52
C PHE A 108 -54.97 8.92 -35.39
N VAL A 109 -54.98 8.15 -36.50
CA VAL A 109 -55.54 6.80 -36.55
C VAL A 109 -54.82 5.78 -35.69
N LEU A 110 -53.57 6.10 -35.30
CA LEU A 110 -52.72 5.24 -34.45
C LEU A 110 -52.73 5.72 -33.00
N THR A 111 -53.73 6.45 -32.56
CA THR A 111 -53.85 7.04 -31.20
C THR A 111 -55.15 6.58 -30.52
N ASP A 112 -55.03 5.71 -29.48
CA ASP A 112 -56.18 5.30 -28.66
C ASP A 112 -56.68 6.44 -27.76
N ALA A 113 -55.81 7.35 -27.29
CA ALA A 113 -56.15 8.50 -26.44
C ALA A 113 -57.22 9.39 -27.05
N LYS A 114 -57.36 9.47 -28.36
CA LYS A 114 -58.32 10.27 -29.09
C LYS A 114 -59.47 9.48 -29.66
N THR A 115 -59.31 8.20 -29.88
CA THR A 115 -60.40 7.33 -30.45
C THR A 115 -61.37 6.77 -29.42
N GLY A 116 -61.05 6.82 -28.12
CA GLY A 116 -61.93 6.60 -27.00
C GLY A 116 -62.54 5.17 -26.85
N GLU A 117 -62.13 4.25 -27.68
CA GLU A 117 -62.74 2.89 -27.66
C GLU A 117 -62.38 2.08 -26.38
N GLY A 118 -63.38 1.78 -25.57
CA GLY A 118 -63.25 0.88 -24.40
C GLY A 118 -62.29 1.37 -23.29
N GLY A 119 -62.09 2.71 -23.12
CA GLY A 119 -61.22 3.26 -22.09
C GLY A 119 -59.74 3.10 -22.35
N LYS A 120 -59.34 2.62 -23.51
CA LYS A 120 -57.91 2.37 -23.88
C LYS A 120 -57.06 3.66 -23.85
N GLY A 121 -57.64 4.76 -24.26
CA GLY A 121 -56.95 6.07 -24.24
C GLY A 121 -56.50 6.49 -22.85
N GLN A 122 -57.35 6.34 -21.85
CA GLN A 122 -56.98 6.66 -20.47
C GLN A 122 -55.93 5.67 -19.93
N ARG A 123 -56.10 4.39 -20.26
CA ARG A 123 -55.14 3.35 -19.80
C ARG A 123 -53.73 3.50 -20.35
N ILE A 124 -53.56 3.90 -21.61
CA ILE A 124 -52.23 4.14 -22.17
C ILE A 124 -51.61 5.39 -21.56
N GLU A 125 -52.42 6.41 -21.24
CA GLU A 125 -51.91 7.64 -20.61
C GLU A 125 -51.48 7.38 -19.19
N GLU A 126 -52.24 6.61 -18.40
CA GLU A 126 -51.90 6.14 -17.06
C GLU A 126 -50.60 5.29 -17.09
N LEU A 127 -50.49 4.34 -18.00
CA LEU A 127 -49.30 3.50 -18.15
C LEU A 127 -48.04 4.33 -18.51
N ARG A 128 -48.17 5.30 -19.41
CA ARG A 128 -47.08 6.23 -19.77
C ARG A 128 -46.67 7.11 -18.62
N GLN A 129 -47.58 7.57 -17.79
CA GLN A 129 -47.30 8.35 -16.58
C GLN A 129 -46.61 7.52 -15.53
N GLU A 130 -47.06 6.29 -15.29
CA GLU A 130 -46.46 5.37 -14.35
C GLU A 130 -45.03 5.05 -14.73
N VAL A 131 -44.78 4.71 -16.00
CA VAL A 131 -43.44 4.39 -16.53
C VAL A 131 -42.49 5.59 -16.42
N ARG A 132 -42.98 6.83 -16.54
CA ARG A 132 -42.18 8.05 -16.32
C ARG A 132 -41.83 8.26 -14.86
N GLY A 133 -42.70 7.87 -13.93
CA GLY A 133 -42.48 8.05 -12.49
C GLY A 133 -41.47 7.06 -11.90
N ASP A 134 -41.38 5.90 -12.50
CA ASP A 134 -40.63 4.77 -11.93
C ASP A 134 -39.16 4.72 -12.37
N LYS A 135 -38.79 5.31 -13.50
CA LYS A 135 -37.39 5.31 -14.05
C LYS A 135 -37.10 6.47 -15.01
N LEU A 136 -35.80 6.69 -15.25
CA LEU A 136 -35.35 7.53 -16.35
C LEU A 136 -35.77 6.90 -17.68
N VAL A 137 -36.61 7.58 -18.43
CA VAL A 137 -37.09 7.20 -19.76
C VAL A 137 -36.44 8.07 -20.83
N SER A 138 -36.21 7.49 -22.02
CA SER A 138 -35.75 8.26 -23.16
C SER A 138 -36.92 8.53 -24.11
N SER A 139 -37.04 9.77 -24.61
CA SER A 139 -38.05 10.13 -25.60
C SER A 139 -37.48 10.12 -27.01
N PHE A 140 -38.28 9.66 -27.98
CA PHE A 140 -37.88 9.58 -29.40
C PHE A 140 -38.96 10.14 -30.30
N LYS A 141 -38.58 10.61 -31.51
CA LYS A 141 -39.48 11.10 -32.55
C LYS A 141 -39.44 10.29 -33.83
N THR A 142 -38.29 9.69 -34.15
CA THR A 142 -38.07 8.97 -35.39
C THR A 142 -37.53 7.56 -35.11
N THR A 143 -37.59 6.67 -36.10
CA THR A 143 -37.04 5.31 -36.08
C THR A 143 -35.53 5.33 -35.82
N ASP A 144 -34.80 6.22 -36.49
CA ASP A 144 -33.33 6.31 -36.37
C ASP A 144 -32.92 6.83 -34.99
N GLU A 145 -33.67 7.82 -34.48
CA GLU A 145 -33.44 8.32 -33.11
C GLU A 145 -33.67 7.24 -32.08
N LEU A 146 -34.75 6.44 -32.19
CA LEU A 146 -34.98 5.32 -31.30
C LEU A 146 -33.89 4.27 -31.36
N ALA A 147 -33.49 3.86 -32.56
CA ALA A 147 -32.41 2.88 -32.77
C ALA A 147 -31.09 3.35 -32.12
N LYS A 148 -30.74 4.62 -32.30
CA LYS A 148 -29.57 5.25 -31.65
C LYS A 148 -29.70 5.26 -30.14
N LEU A 149 -30.85 5.68 -29.58
CA LEU A 149 -31.07 5.70 -28.15
C LEU A 149 -30.99 4.31 -27.52
N VAL A 150 -31.55 3.30 -28.18
CA VAL A 150 -31.47 1.89 -27.73
C VAL A 150 -30.00 1.43 -27.69
N SER A 151 -29.22 1.71 -28.75
CA SER A 151 -27.80 1.35 -28.81
C SER A 151 -27.01 1.98 -27.65
N VAL A 152 -27.16 3.30 -27.46
CA VAL A 152 -26.46 4.02 -26.37
C VAL A 152 -26.87 3.52 -24.99
N SER A 153 -28.19 3.26 -24.77
CA SER A 153 -28.69 2.78 -23.49
C SER A 153 -28.15 1.38 -23.13
N LEU A 154 -28.06 0.49 -24.11
CA LEU A 154 -27.47 -0.83 -23.93
C LEU A 154 -25.97 -0.78 -23.67
N SER A 155 -25.23 -0.01 -24.45
CA SER A 155 -23.79 0.15 -24.24
C SER A 155 -23.48 0.71 -22.85
N ARG A 156 -24.28 1.67 -22.38
CA ARG A 156 -24.18 2.20 -21.02
C ARG A 156 -24.48 1.16 -19.96
N HIS A 157 -25.55 0.36 -20.13
CA HIS A 157 -25.89 -0.72 -19.22
C HIS A 157 -24.78 -1.77 -19.11
N GLU A 158 -24.19 -2.16 -20.25
CA GLU A 158 -23.05 -3.10 -20.26
C GLU A 158 -21.81 -2.53 -19.60
N GLN A 159 -21.51 -1.24 -19.81
CA GLN A 159 -20.42 -0.57 -19.14
C GLN A 159 -20.62 -0.58 -17.62
N GLU A 160 -21.82 -0.21 -17.13
CA GLU A 160 -22.15 -0.25 -15.71
C GLU A 160 -22.04 -1.66 -15.11
N LYS A 161 -22.45 -2.69 -15.87
CA LYS A 161 -22.31 -4.10 -15.46
C LYS A 161 -20.84 -4.52 -15.33
N ARG A 162 -19.98 -4.14 -16.30
CA ARG A 162 -18.52 -4.41 -16.26
C ARG A 162 -17.86 -3.71 -15.07
N ILE A 163 -18.20 -2.44 -14.81
CA ILE A 163 -17.69 -1.71 -13.65
C ILE A 163 -18.03 -2.45 -12.36
N ARG A 164 -19.30 -2.82 -12.16
CA ARG A 164 -19.76 -3.52 -10.94
C ARG A 164 -19.05 -4.87 -10.74
N SER A 165 -18.97 -5.69 -11.78
CA SER A 165 -18.24 -6.97 -11.71
C SER A 165 -16.77 -6.76 -11.41
N GLY A 166 -16.13 -5.78 -12.04
CA GLY A 166 -14.71 -5.51 -11.83
C GLY A 166 -14.38 -4.98 -10.43
N LEU A 167 -15.27 -4.17 -9.85
CA LEU A 167 -15.12 -3.74 -8.45
C LEU A 167 -15.14 -4.94 -7.50
N GLU A 168 -16.05 -5.87 -7.70
CA GLU A 168 -16.17 -7.07 -6.88
C GLU A 168 -14.95 -7.99 -7.05
N GLU A 169 -14.51 -8.22 -8.30
CA GLU A 169 -13.31 -9.02 -8.59
C GLU A 169 -12.05 -8.44 -7.95
N GLN A 170 -11.88 -7.11 -8.00
CA GLN A 170 -10.73 -6.44 -7.38
C GLN A 170 -10.75 -6.56 -5.85
N ARG A 171 -11.91 -6.38 -5.21
CA ARG A 171 -12.06 -6.59 -3.77
C ARG A 171 -11.70 -8.02 -3.37
N GLN A 172 -12.20 -9.02 -4.10
CA GLN A 172 -11.89 -10.43 -3.85
C GLN A 172 -10.41 -10.74 -4.08
N SER A 173 -9.75 -10.10 -5.05
CA SER A 173 -8.30 -10.25 -5.26
C SER A 173 -7.50 -9.72 -4.06
N ILE A 174 -7.84 -8.53 -3.57
CA ILE A 174 -7.20 -7.94 -2.39
C ILE A 174 -7.37 -8.84 -1.16
N VAL A 175 -8.57 -9.37 -0.93
CA VAL A 175 -8.85 -10.32 0.17
C VAL A 175 -7.96 -11.55 0.05
N ARG A 176 -7.96 -12.21 -1.11
CA ARG A 176 -7.16 -13.43 -1.33
C ARG A 176 -5.66 -13.17 -1.17
N GLU A 177 -5.14 -12.09 -1.72
CA GLU A 177 -3.72 -11.75 -1.63
C GLU A 177 -3.33 -11.39 -0.19
N SER A 178 -4.22 -10.69 0.54
CA SER A 178 -4.04 -10.36 1.94
C SER A 178 -4.02 -11.59 2.85
N GLU A 179 -4.95 -12.54 2.63
CA GLU A 179 -5.00 -13.81 3.37
C GLU A 179 -3.81 -14.73 3.05
N LEU A 180 -3.38 -14.76 1.79
CA LEU A 180 -2.23 -15.54 1.35
C LEU A 180 -0.91 -15.01 1.95
N GLN A 181 -0.79 -13.73 2.27
CA GLN A 181 0.40 -13.18 2.94
C GLN A 181 0.55 -13.65 4.39
N GLN A 182 -0.54 -14.03 5.07
CA GLN A 182 -0.49 -14.54 6.45
C GLN A 182 -0.03 -16.00 6.56
N SER A 183 0.03 -16.75 5.46
CA SER A 183 0.24 -18.21 5.45
C SER A 183 1.35 -18.74 4.54
N LYS A 184 2.18 -17.88 3.91
CA LYS A 184 3.09 -18.33 2.85
C LYS A 184 4.44 -18.84 3.36
N PRO A 185 4.94 -19.97 2.78
CA PRO A 185 6.37 -20.31 2.83
C PRO A 185 7.17 -19.26 2.05
N ARG A 186 8.49 -19.16 2.36
CA ARG A 186 9.49 -18.29 1.72
C ARG A 186 9.17 -18.02 0.23
N GLN A 187 8.94 -16.78 -0.14
CA GLN A 187 8.77 -16.39 -1.54
C GLN A 187 10.13 -16.16 -2.18
N ARG A 188 10.50 -17.02 -3.12
CA ARG A 188 11.78 -16.91 -3.83
C ARG A 188 11.85 -15.66 -4.72
N VAL A 189 10.72 -15.11 -5.13
CA VAL A 189 10.60 -13.91 -5.96
C VAL A 189 9.59 -12.96 -5.34
N VAL A 190 9.98 -11.71 -5.11
CA VAL A 190 9.15 -10.65 -4.54
C VAL A 190 9.13 -9.45 -5.49
N GLY A 191 7.95 -8.86 -5.67
CA GLY A 191 7.72 -7.71 -6.53
C GLY A 191 7.05 -8.04 -7.86
N GLN A 192 6.53 -7.01 -8.54
CA GLN A 192 5.76 -7.14 -9.78
C GLN A 192 6.59 -6.67 -10.98
N ARG A 193 6.79 -7.52 -11.95
CA ARG A 193 7.46 -7.16 -13.22
C ARG A 193 6.57 -6.31 -14.08
N LEU A 194 7.14 -5.27 -14.68
CA LEU A 194 6.46 -4.42 -15.66
C LEU A 194 6.29 -5.08 -17.02
N LEU A 195 7.23 -5.92 -17.41
CA LEU A 195 7.25 -6.58 -18.73
C LEU A 195 7.41 -8.08 -18.55
N ASP A 196 6.46 -8.84 -19.07
CA ASP A 196 6.63 -10.26 -19.30
C ASP A 196 7.18 -10.45 -20.73
N VAL A 197 8.49 -10.56 -20.82
CA VAL A 197 9.16 -10.69 -22.12
C VAL A 197 9.20 -12.12 -22.67
N GLY A 198 8.88 -13.11 -21.86
CA GLY A 198 8.73 -14.53 -22.22
C GLY A 198 9.57 -14.99 -23.42
N SER A 199 8.92 -15.65 -24.41
CA SER A 199 9.55 -16.11 -25.66
C SER A 199 9.75 -15.02 -26.71
N SER A 200 9.17 -13.83 -26.51
CA SER A 200 9.20 -12.72 -27.49
C SER A 200 10.48 -11.88 -27.44
N PHE A 201 11.35 -12.08 -26.46
CA PHE A 201 12.62 -11.35 -26.39
C PHE A 201 13.60 -11.84 -27.45
N LYS A 202 14.11 -10.90 -28.25
CA LYS A 202 15.03 -11.21 -29.38
C LYS A 202 16.37 -10.49 -29.22
N GLY A 203 17.41 -11.20 -29.61
CA GLY A 203 18.76 -10.65 -29.71
C GLY A 203 19.43 -10.34 -28.38
N ARG A 204 20.36 -9.43 -28.42
CA ARG A 204 21.13 -9.00 -27.25
C ARG A 204 21.96 -10.12 -26.59
N SER A 205 22.36 -11.13 -27.37
CA SER A 205 23.12 -12.28 -26.82
C SER A 205 24.42 -11.88 -26.14
N LYS A 206 25.06 -10.84 -26.65
CA LYS A 206 26.31 -10.28 -26.09
C LYS A 206 26.07 -9.69 -24.71
N GLU A 207 25.05 -8.84 -24.61
CA GLU A 207 24.68 -8.15 -23.36
C GLU A 207 24.09 -9.14 -22.34
N GLN A 208 23.31 -10.12 -22.79
CA GLN A 208 22.83 -11.20 -21.93
C GLN A 208 23.98 -11.99 -21.30
N SER A 209 24.97 -12.35 -22.12
CA SER A 209 26.17 -13.07 -21.67
C SER A 209 26.99 -12.25 -20.71
N GLU A 210 27.18 -10.96 -20.99
CA GLU A 210 27.94 -10.06 -20.13
C GLU A 210 27.22 -9.83 -18.78
N LEU A 211 25.89 -9.64 -18.79
CA LEU A 211 25.10 -9.49 -17.56
C LEU A 211 25.15 -10.78 -16.72
N SER A 212 24.98 -11.95 -17.34
CA SER A 212 25.08 -13.24 -16.64
C SER A 212 26.47 -13.40 -16.00
N ARG A 213 27.53 -13.09 -16.74
CA ARG A 213 28.93 -13.16 -16.24
C ARG A 213 29.13 -12.22 -15.04
N LEU A 214 28.68 -10.95 -15.17
CA LEU A 214 28.85 -9.95 -14.10
C LEU A 214 28.05 -10.29 -12.85
N LEU A 215 26.84 -10.80 -13.00
CA LEU A 215 26.00 -11.21 -11.85
C LEU A 215 26.57 -12.46 -11.14
N ALA A 216 27.24 -13.34 -11.86
CA ALA A 216 27.92 -14.51 -11.28
C ALA A 216 29.24 -14.15 -10.58
N GLU A 217 29.88 -13.02 -10.92
CA GLU A 217 31.17 -12.63 -10.39
C GLU A 217 31.08 -12.16 -8.93
N PRO A 218 31.78 -12.80 -7.96
CA PRO A 218 31.70 -12.44 -6.54
C PRO A 218 32.12 -11.00 -6.21
N SER A 219 32.99 -10.41 -6.99
CA SER A 219 33.49 -9.04 -6.80
C SER A 219 32.55 -7.95 -7.31
N THR A 220 31.47 -8.34 -8.00
CA THR A 220 30.50 -7.39 -8.56
C THR A 220 29.37 -7.13 -7.57
N HIS A 221 29.18 -5.89 -7.18
CA HIS A 221 28.10 -5.49 -6.28
C HIS A 221 26.92 -4.85 -7.02
N VAL A 222 27.21 -4.02 -8.00
CA VAL A 222 26.22 -3.28 -8.77
C VAL A 222 26.49 -3.49 -10.27
N VAL A 223 25.44 -3.79 -11.01
CA VAL A 223 25.44 -3.85 -12.48
C VAL A 223 24.43 -2.86 -13.01
N SER A 224 24.90 -1.84 -13.72
CA SER A 224 24.05 -0.77 -14.27
C SER A 224 23.85 -0.96 -15.76
N VAL A 225 22.62 -1.24 -16.20
CA VAL A 225 22.22 -1.26 -17.60
C VAL A 225 21.82 0.16 -18.02
N ILE A 226 22.64 0.80 -18.84
CA ILE A 226 22.48 2.22 -19.18
C ILE A 226 22.19 2.36 -20.67
N GLY A 227 21.20 3.20 -21.02
CA GLY A 227 20.87 3.45 -22.42
C GLY A 227 19.63 4.30 -22.60
N ARG A 228 19.36 4.71 -23.83
CA ARG A 228 18.22 5.58 -24.20
C ARG A 228 16.87 4.94 -23.83
N GLY A 229 15.81 5.76 -23.75
CA GLY A 229 14.45 5.28 -23.65
C GLY A 229 14.07 4.36 -24.81
N GLY A 230 13.26 3.33 -24.56
CA GLY A 230 12.80 2.39 -25.59
C GLY A 230 13.85 1.42 -26.15
N ILE A 231 15.12 1.48 -25.70
CA ILE A 231 16.23 0.62 -26.19
C ILE A 231 16.14 -0.85 -25.71
N GLY A 232 15.26 -1.15 -24.73
CA GLY A 232 15.07 -2.50 -24.23
C GLY A 232 15.77 -2.83 -22.91
N LYS A 233 16.17 -1.86 -22.07
CA LYS A 233 16.82 -2.09 -20.77
C LYS A 233 15.99 -2.97 -19.83
N THR A 234 14.74 -2.57 -19.57
CA THR A 234 13.80 -3.30 -18.71
C THR A 234 13.50 -4.69 -19.27
N ALA A 235 13.37 -4.81 -20.61
CA ALA A 235 13.15 -6.08 -21.28
C ALA A 235 14.34 -7.04 -21.10
N LEU A 236 15.57 -6.52 -21.27
CA LEU A 236 16.80 -7.28 -21.03
C LEU A 236 16.93 -7.71 -19.57
N ALA A 237 16.71 -6.80 -18.60
CA ALA A 237 16.75 -7.13 -17.19
C ALA A 237 15.67 -8.18 -16.82
N SER A 238 14.44 -8.03 -17.30
CA SER A 238 13.36 -9.00 -17.07
C SER A 238 13.68 -10.36 -17.68
N LYS A 239 14.31 -10.41 -18.87
CA LYS A 239 14.75 -11.65 -19.49
C LYS A 239 15.81 -12.37 -18.64
N ILE A 240 16.81 -11.65 -18.16
CA ILE A 240 17.84 -12.20 -17.27
C ILE A 240 17.21 -12.75 -15.99
N LEU A 241 16.32 -12.01 -15.34
CA LEU A 241 15.66 -12.49 -14.12
C LEU A 241 14.82 -13.76 -14.38
N THR A 242 14.13 -13.84 -15.53
CA THR A 242 13.36 -15.03 -15.91
C THR A 242 14.27 -16.24 -16.10
N ASP A 243 15.43 -16.05 -16.71
CA ASP A 243 16.41 -17.13 -16.88
C ASP A 243 17.01 -17.57 -15.54
N LEU A 244 17.34 -16.64 -14.65
CA LEU A 244 17.83 -16.93 -13.30
C LEU A 244 16.81 -17.68 -12.45
N GLU A 245 15.51 -17.32 -12.53
CA GLU A 245 14.43 -18.05 -11.84
C GLU A 245 14.32 -19.50 -12.30
N GLN A 246 14.58 -19.74 -13.59
CA GLN A 246 14.54 -21.07 -14.19
C GLN A 246 15.87 -21.82 -14.04
N GLY A 247 16.83 -21.24 -13.30
CA GLY A 247 18.16 -21.83 -13.11
C GLY A 247 19.02 -21.84 -14.37
N ARG A 248 18.73 -21.00 -15.34
CA ARG A 248 19.49 -20.90 -16.58
C ARG A 248 20.48 -19.75 -16.51
N TRP A 249 21.74 -20.07 -16.52
CA TRP A 249 22.84 -19.11 -16.64
C TRP A 249 23.44 -19.22 -18.03
N LEU A 250 23.47 -18.13 -18.79
CA LEU A 250 24.20 -18.07 -20.03
C LEU A 250 25.70 -17.99 -19.69
N HIS A 251 26.48 -19.01 -20.09
CA HIS A 251 27.93 -19.07 -19.94
C HIS A 251 28.50 -19.39 -18.53
N ALA A 252 27.73 -19.93 -17.60
CA ALA A 252 28.30 -20.55 -16.40
C ALA A 252 28.45 -22.05 -16.61
N GLU A 253 29.68 -22.56 -16.45
CA GLU A 253 29.95 -24.02 -16.49
C GLU A 253 29.25 -24.73 -15.32
N ASP A 254 29.10 -24.06 -14.15
CA ASP A 254 28.30 -24.51 -13.03
C ASP A 254 27.24 -23.42 -12.69
N PRO A 255 25.95 -23.72 -12.84
CA PRO A 255 24.89 -22.76 -12.51
C PRO A 255 24.83 -22.49 -11.01
N LEU A 256 25.15 -21.27 -10.58
CA LEU A 256 25.00 -20.84 -9.19
C LEU A 256 23.47 -20.73 -8.88
N PRO A 257 22.99 -21.39 -7.81
CA PRO A 257 21.61 -21.27 -7.42
C PRO A 257 21.34 -19.85 -6.92
N VAL A 258 20.37 -19.16 -7.52
CA VAL A 258 19.87 -17.89 -7.01
C VAL A 258 18.88 -18.17 -5.89
N ASP A 259 19.16 -17.68 -4.69
CA ASP A 259 18.37 -17.93 -3.48
C ASP A 259 17.13 -17.06 -3.41
N GLY A 260 17.17 -15.87 -4.04
CA GLY A 260 16.00 -15.00 -4.13
C GLY A 260 16.19 -13.82 -5.06
N ILE A 261 15.05 -13.28 -5.53
CA ILE A 261 14.97 -12.15 -6.45
C ILE A 261 13.97 -11.13 -5.91
N VAL A 262 14.38 -9.87 -5.87
CA VAL A 262 13.47 -8.74 -5.57
C VAL A 262 13.40 -7.84 -6.79
N TYR A 263 12.18 -7.52 -7.20
CA TYR A 263 11.91 -6.59 -8.30
C TYR A 263 11.25 -5.31 -7.80
N LEU A 264 11.92 -4.18 -8.00
CA LEU A 264 11.44 -2.85 -7.64
C LEU A 264 11.50 -1.92 -8.85
N SER A 265 10.50 -1.08 -9.03
CA SER A 265 10.48 -0.08 -10.09
C SER A 265 9.84 1.22 -9.62
N THR A 266 10.37 2.36 -10.05
CA THR A 266 9.74 3.66 -9.81
C THR A 266 8.38 3.78 -10.47
N ARG A 267 8.13 3.00 -11.52
CA ARG A 267 6.89 2.99 -12.30
C ARG A 267 5.79 2.06 -11.74
N THR A 268 6.06 1.32 -10.67
CA THR A 268 5.04 0.52 -9.97
C THR A 268 4.75 1.10 -8.60
N ALA A 269 5.32 0.54 -7.57
CA ALA A 269 5.08 0.97 -6.20
C ALA A 269 6.22 1.83 -5.61
N GLY A 270 7.14 2.29 -6.46
CA GLY A 270 8.28 3.13 -6.09
C GLY A 270 9.49 2.35 -5.60
N ILE A 271 10.64 3.04 -5.56
CA ILE A 271 11.89 2.55 -4.95
C ILE A 271 12.18 3.45 -3.76
N THR A 272 11.98 2.94 -2.57
CA THR A 272 12.27 3.60 -1.31
C THR A 272 13.06 2.66 -0.41
N LEU A 273 13.80 3.17 0.56
CA LEU A 273 14.62 2.33 1.42
C LEU A 273 13.80 1.32 2.23
N ASP A 274 12.65 1.74 2.77
CA ASP A 274 11.72 0.88 3.49
C ASP A 274 11.25 -0.28 2.62
N ARG A 275 10.96 0.00 1.34
CA ARG A 275 10.52 -1.02 0.41
C ARG A 275 11.62 -2.00 0.03
N ILE A 276 12.81 -1.51 -0.28
CA ILE A 276 13.98 -2.37 -0.52
C ILE A 276 14.16 -3.33 0.66
N PHE A 277 14.11 -2.78 1.87
CA PHE A 277 14.33 -3.54 3.09
C PHE A 277 13.25 -4.60 3.34
N LEU A 278 11.99 -4.20 3.26
CA LEU A 278 10.86 -5.09 3.57
C LEU A 278 10.63 -6.15 2.49
N ASP A 279 10.85 -5.82 1.21
CA ASP A 279 10.73 -6.80 0.13
C ASP A 279 11.88 -7.83 0.19
N CYS A 280 13.08 -7.42 0.59
CA CYS A 280 14.17 -8.36 0.90
C CYS A 280 13.82 -9.24 2.12
N ALA A 281 13.24 -8.68 3.17
CA ALA A 281 12.80 -9.44 4.32
C ALA A 281 11.77 -10.52 3.94
N ARG A 282 10.76 -10.16 3.15
CA ARG A 282 9.75 -11.11 2.62
C ARG A 282 10.35 -12.21 1.76
N MET A 283 11.34 -11.87 0.93
CA MET A 283 12.05 -12.85 0.12
C MET A 283 12.78 -13.89 0.98
N LEU A 284 13.35 -13.47 2.10
CA LEU A 284 14.04 -14.34 3.03
C LEU A 284 13.06 -15.21 3.82
N GLY A 285 11.91 -14.68 4.24
CA GLY A 285 10.86 -15.40 4.94
C GLY A 285 11.23 -15.91 6.34
N GLY A 286 10.23 -16.43 7.05
CA GLY A 286 10.41 -17.10 8.32
C GLY A 286 11.04 -16.23 9.42
N LYS A 287 12.00 -16.79 10.17
CA LYS A 287 12.69 -16.05 11.25
C LYS A 287 13.51 -14.85 10.76
N GLN A 288 14.09 -14.93 9.57
CA GLN A 288 14.88 -13.85 8.99
C GLN A 288 13.99 -12.68 8.58
N GLU A 289 12.80 -12.94 8.04
CA GLU A 289 11.81 -11.91 7.76
C GLU A 289 11.40 -11.16 9.03
N GLN A 290 11.03 -11.88 10.08
CA GLN A 290 10.66 -11.27 11.36
C GLN A 290 11.80 -10.44 11.95
N ALA A 291 13.02 -10.97 11.96
CA ALA A 291 14.19 -10.25 12.44
C ALA A 291 14.47 -8.98 11.65
N LEU A 292 14.35 -9.00 10.33
CA LEU A 292 14.54 -7.81 9.48
C LEU A 292 13.40 -6.82 9.61
N ILE A 293 12.15 -7.25 9.70
CA ILE A 293 11.01 -6.36 9.97
C ILE A 293 11.20 -5.65 11.30
N SER A 294 11.63 -6.37 12.35
CA SER A 294 11.99 -5.78 13.63
C SER A 294 13.17 -4.80 13.51
N THR A 295 14.19 -5.14 12.67
CA THR A 295 15.30 -4.24 12.35
C THR A 295 14.80 -2.95 11.75
N TRP A 296 13.88 -3.04 10.81
CA TRP A 296 13.33 -1.89 10.13
C TRP A 296 12.50 -1.01 11.07
N ALA A 297 11.65 -1.63 11.88
CA ALA A 297 10.77 -0.96 12.83
C ALA A 297 11.52 -0.26 13.98
N ASN A 298 12.82 -0.54 14.18
CA ASN A 298 13.59 0.08 15.24
C ASN A 298 13.87 1.57 14.95
N PRO A 299 13.29 2.52 15.71
CA PRO A 299 13.45 3.96 15.46
C PRO A 299 14.81 4.50 15.89
N HIS A 300 15.53 3.77 16.75
CA HIS A 300 16.80 4.21 17.32
C HIS A 300 18.02 3.69 16.56
N MET A 301 17.82 2.77 15.65
CA MET A 301 18.88 2.25 14.81
C MET A 301 19.11 3.18 13.62
N LYS A 302 20.35 3.61 13.44
CA LYS A 302 20.73 4.45 12.29
C LYS A 302 20.41 3.74 11.00
N ILE A 303 20.09 4.50 9.97
CA ILE A 303 19.77 3.98 8.65
C ILE A 303 20.91 3.09 8.13
N GLU A 304 22.14 3.50 8.39
CA GLU A 304 23.35 2.77 8.00
C GLU A 304 23.41 1.36 8.65
N ASP A 305 23.10 1.28 9.93
CA ASP A 305 23.13 0.00 10.67
C ASP A 305 22.00 -0.93 10.23
N LYS A 306 20.81 -0.37 9.91
CA LYS A 306 19.71 -1.12 9.32
C LYS A 306 20.13 -1.74 7.98
N ILE A 307 20.75 -0.93 7.13
CA ILE A 307 21.24 -1.38 5.83
C ILE A 307 22.31 -2.45 6.01
N GLN A 308 23.25 -2.28 6.92
CA GLN A 308 24.29 -3.28 7.21
C GLN A 308 23.70 -4.60 7.72
N SER A 309 22.67 -4.54 8.58
CA SER A 309 21.95 -5.72 9.06
C SER A 309 21.26 -6.48 7.91
N LEU A 310 20.63 -5.76 6.98
CA LEU A 310 20.04 -6.35 5.79
C LEU A 310 21.10 -7.03 4.93
N LEU A 311 22.17 -6.31 4.60
CA LEU A 311 23.25 -6.82 3.77
C LEU A 311 23.97 -8.00 4.42
N GLY A 312 24.16 -7.96 5.74
CA GLY A 312 24.69 -9.07 6.52
C GLY A 312 23.83 -10.34 6.43
N THR A 313 22.51 -10.19 6.46
CA THR A 313 21.57 -11.31 6.29
C THR A 313 21.60 -11.87 4.85
N LEU A 314 21.83 -11.01 3.86
CA LEU A 314 21.95 -11.40 2.45
C LEU A 314 23.34 -11.95 2.10
N SER A 315 24.28 -12.04 3.04
CA SER A 315 25.64 -12.54 2.78
C SER A 315 25.75 -14.07 2.61
N GLU A 316 24.74 -14.82 3.07
CA GLU A 316 24.74 -16.29 3.07
C GLU A 316 24.07 -16.91 1.83
N GLY A 317 23.99 -16.20 0.72
CA GLY A 317 23.37 -16.73 -0.50
C GLY A 317 23.55 -15.77 -1.68
N LEU A 318 23.08 -16.17 -2.86
CA LEU A 318 23.07 -15.31 -4.04
C LEU A 318 21.68 -14.69 -4.24
N TYR A 319 21.57 -13.39 -4.05
CA TYR A 319 20.34 -12.64 -4.18
C TYR A 319 20.48 -11.58 -5.28
N VAL A 320 19.45 -11.40 -6.08
CA VAL A 320 19.41 -10.36 -7.13
C VAL A 320 18.30 -9.37 -6.85
N LEU A 321 18.66 -8.10 -6.70
CA LEU A 321 17.73 -7.00 -6.51
C LEU A 321 17.72 -6.17 -7.80
N LEU A 322 16.63 -6.24 -8.58
CA LEU A 322 16.44 -5.36 -9.72
C LEU A 322 15.75 -4.07 -9.27
N LEU A 323 16.45 -2.96 -9.54
CA LEU A 323 15.93 -1.61 -9.36
C LEU A 323 15.75 -0.97 -10.74
N ASP A 324 14.51 -0.94 -11.22
CA ASP A 324 14.19 -0.54 -12.59
C ASP A 324 13.75 0.94 -12.66
N HIS A 325 14.20 1.66 -13.69
CA HIS A 325 13.96 3.10 -13.88
C HIS A 325 14.55 3.98 -12.77
N VAL A 326 15.77 3.72 -12.35
CA VAL A 326 16.44 4.47 -11.28
C VAL A 326 16.65 5.94 -11.66
N ASP A 327 16.67 6.27 -12.96
CA ASP A 327 16.77 7.65 -13.45
C ASP A 327 15.69 8.59 -12.89
N ASP A 328 14.51 8.09 -12.52
CA ASP A 328 13.47 8.88 -11.87
C ASP A 328 13.82 9.34 -10.43
N LEU A 329 14.88 8.76 -9.83
CA LEU A 329 15.40 9.11 -8.51
C LEU A 329 16.61 10.01 -8.56
N LEU A 330 17.11 10.35 -9.76
CA LEU A 330 18.35 11.10 -9.95
C LEU A 330 18.06 12.58 -10.20
N ASP A 331 18.98 13.43 -9.75
CA ASP A 331 19.05 14.83 -10.17
C ASP A 331 19.78 14.97 -11.52
N ASP A 332 19.89 16.21 -12.02
CA ASP A 332 20.58 16.54 -13.26
C ASP A 332 22.08 16.16 -13.28
N ARG A 333 22.67 15.88 -12.11
CA ARG A 333 24.06 15.46 -11.95
C ARG A 333 24.21 13.94 -11.85
N GLY A 334 23.09 13.21 -11.85
CA GLY A 334 23.08 11.75 -11.69
C GLY A 334 23.24 11.33 -10.22
N GLU A 335 23.02 12.22 -9.25
CA GLU A 335 23.03 11.90 -7.83
C GLU A 335 21.64 11.49 -7.37
N ILE A 336 21.56 10.49 -6.47
CA ILE A 336 20.29 10.02 -5.91
C ILE A 336 19.73 11.07 -4.95
N THR A 337 18.53 11.55 -5.21
CA THR A 337 17.88 12.62 -4.44
C THR A 337 17.36 12.13 -3.07
N ASN A 338 16.91 10.86 -2.99
CA ASN A 338 16.44 10.28 -1.75
C ASN A 338 17.61 9.82 -0.87
N GLU A 339 17.75 10.42 0.32
CA GLU A 339 18.87 10.19 1.23
C GLU A 339 18.97 8.73 1.69
N GLY A 340 17.85 8.08 2.02
CA GLY A 340 17.84 6.68 2.45
C GLY A 340 18.26 5.72 1.34
N VAL A 341 17.79 5.94 0.11
CA VAL A 341 18.20 5.15 -1.05
C VAL A 341 19.66 5.38 -1.38
N ARG A 342 20.14 6.63 -1.28
CA ARG A 342 21.57 6.97 -1.46
C ARG A 342 22.45 6.23 -0.46
N ALA A 343 22.08 6.25 0.82
CA ALA A 343 22.80 5.52 1.87
C ALA A 343 22.84 4.01 1.57
N PHE A 344 21.72 3.43 1.11
CA PHE A 344 21.68 2.02 0.73
C PHE A 344 22.71 1.68 -0.36
N PHE A 345 22.79 2.48 -1.42
CA PHE A 345 23.80 2.28 -2.48
C PHE A 345 25.21 2.47 -1.98
N GLU A 346 25.50 3.53 -1.22
CA GLU A 346 26.85 3.81 -0.70
C GLU A 346 27.36 2.66 0.20
N ILE A 347 26.51 2.13 1.07
CA ILE A 347 26.86 1.03 1.96
C ILE A 347 26.97 -0.29 1.19
N SER A 348 26.05 -0.55 0.23
CA SER A 348 26.10 -1.76 -0.61
C SER A 348 27.37 -1.82 -1.45
N LEU A 349 27.90 -0.70 -1.87
CA LEU A 349 29.18 -0.63 -2.61
C LEU A 349 30.40 -0.78 -1.70
N ALA A 350 30.28 -0.39 -0.43
CA ALA A 350 31.39 -0.46 0.54
C ALA A 350 31.48 -1.80 1.28
N THR A 351 30.41 -2.56 1.32
CA THR A 351 30.31 -3.82 2.12
C THR A 351 30.39 -5.03 1.21
N PRO A 352 31.29 -5.99 1.47
CA PRO A 352 31.28 -7.29 0.78
C PRO A 352 29.95 -8.01 1.04
N GLN A 353 29.26 -8.41 -0.02
CA GLN A 353 27.94 -9.04 0.09
C GLN A 353 27.68 -10.02 -1.04
N SER A 354 26.77 -10.95 -0.82
CA SER A 354 26.30 -11.89 -1.85
C SER A 354 25.12 -11.35 -2.67
N ALA A 355 24.51 -10.23 -2.26
CA ALA A 355 23.47 -9.58 -3.03
C ALA A 355 24.06 -8.84 -4.24
N ARG A 356 23.37 -8.96 -5.39
CA ARG A 356 23.70 -8.26 -6.64
C ARG A 356 22.60 -7.25 -6.92
N LEU A 357 22.99 -5.97 -7.08
CA LEU A 357 22.07 -4.92 -7.50
C LEU A 357 22.12 -4.80 -9.02
N LEU A 358 21.02 -5.10 -9.69
CA LEU A 358 20.85 -4.88 -11.12
C LEU A 358 20.03 -3.60 -11.31
N LEU A 359 20.58 -2.62 -12.01
CA LEU A 359 19.94 -1.32 -12.20
C LEU A 359 19.61 -1.09 -13.66
N THR A 360 18.50 -0.43 -13.95
CA THR A 360 18.27 0.17 -15.26
C THR A 360 18.15 1.68 -15.12
N SER A 361 18.81 2.42 -15.99
CA SER A 361 18.82 3.88 -15.99
C SER A 361 19.04 4.46 -17.39
N ARG A 362 18.54 5.68 -17.64
CA ARG A 362 18.84 6.45 -18.87
C ARG A 362 20.21 7.13 -18.79
N ILE A 363 20.61 7.51 -17.59
CA ILE A 363 21.88 8.19 -17.31
C ILE A 363 22.70 7.39 -16.29
N PRO A 364 24.02 7.47 -16.33
CA PRO A 364 24.85 6.79 -15.34
C PRO A 364 24.69 7.42 -13.95
N LEU A 365 24.65 6.59 -12.92
CA LEU A 365 24.66 7.05 -11.54
C LEU A 365 26.03 7.65 -11.20
N ALA A 366 26.01 8.78 -10.45
CA ALA A 366 27.22 9.42 -9.94
C ALA A 366 27.58 8.85 -8.57
N PHE A 367 28.48 7.86 -8.53
CA PHE A 367 29.07 7.37 -7.29
C PHE A 367 30.40 8.07 -6.98
N ARG A 368 30.78 8.11 -5.70
CA ARG A 368 32.11 8.56 -5.28
C ARG A 368 33.19 7.74 -5.97
N ARG A 369 34.35 8.35 -6.28
CA ARG A 369 35.44 7.74 -7.05
C ARG A 369 35.84 6.33 -6.55
N GLU A 370 35.85 6.14 -5.24
CA GLU A 370 36.25 4.88 -4.61
C GLU A 370 35.21 3.76 -4.83
N ALA A 371 33.93 4.13 -4.94
CA ALA A 371 32.82 3.22 -5.16
C ALA A 371 32.60 2.87 -6.65
N GLN A 372 33.06 3.70 -7.57
CA GLN A 372 32.89 3.49 -9.03
C GLN A 372 33.50 2.16 -9.53
N ARG A 373 34.51 1.63 -8.86
CA ARG A 373 35.12 0.34 -9.25
C ARG A 373 34.20 -0.87 -9.10
N PHE A 374 33.18 -0.76 -8.26
CA PHE A 374 32.20 -1.82 -7.99
C PHE A 374 30.90 -1.68 -8.80
N ASP A 375 30.74 -0.56 -9.53
CA ASP A 375 29.66 -0.33 -10.49
C ASP A 375 30.11 -0.81 -11.88
N LYS A 376 29.62 -1.98 -12.29
CA LYS A 376 29.86 -2.52 -13.62
C LYS A 376 28.76 -2.04 -14.57
N ARG A 377 29.15 -1.38 -15.64
CA ARG A 377 28.22 -0.75 -16.58
C ARG A 377 28.10 -1.58 -17.85
N VAL A 378 26.87 -1.92 -18.19
CA VAL A 378 26.53 -2.54 -19.48
C VAL A 378 25.79 -1.50 -20.31
N PRO A 379 26.48 -0.83 -21.23
CA PRO A 379 25.90 0.22 -22.04
C PRO A 379 25.03 -0.38 -23.17
N LEU A 380 23.81 0.10 -23.31
CA LEU A 380 22.93 -0.17 -24.45
C LEU A 380 22.78 1.09 -25.30
N TRP A 381 23.84 1.43 -26.05
CA TRP A 381 23.82 2.62 -26.93
C TRP A 381 23.28 2.29 -28.33
N GLU A 382 23.52 1.07 -28.78
CA GLU A 382 23.09 0.59 -30.08
C GLU A 382 21.73 -0.11 -30.01
N GLY A 383 20.92 0.01 -31.04
CA GLY A 383 19.69 -0.76 -31.16
C GLY A 383 19.95 -2.24 -31.46
N LEU A 384 18.91 -2.98 -31.85
CA LEU A 384 19.05 -4.33 -32.35
C LEU A 384 19.88 -4.32 -33.66
N SER A 385 20.68 -5.34 -33.86
CA SER A 385 21.33 -5.55 -35.15
C SER A 385 20.30 -5.73 -36.27
N VAL A 386 20.67 -5.47 -37.52
CA VAL A 386 19.75 -5.63 -38.63
C VAL A 386 19.09 -7.00 -38.65
N PRO A 387 19.79 -8.15 -38.51
CA PRO A 387 19.14 -9.46 -38.47
C PRO A 387 18.13 -9.62 -37.32
N GLU A 388 18.45 -9.09 -36.13
CA GLU A 388 17.57 -9.15 -34.97
C GLU A 388 16.32 -8.27 -35.19
N GLY A 389 16.50 -7.08 -35.76
CA GLY A 389 15.40 -6.17 -36.09
C GLY A 389 14.47 -6.74 -37.16
N LEU A 390 15.01 -7.41 -38.19
CA LEU A 390 14.24 -8.10 -39.19
C LEU A 390 13.38 -9.22 -38.58
N ALA A 391 14.01 -10.03 -37.72
CA ALA A 391 13.31 -11.11 -36.99
C ALA A 391 12.18 -10.58 -36.15
N MET A 392 12.41 -9.45 -35.42
CA MET A 392 11.41 -8.79 -34.61
C MET A 392 10.24 -8.28 -35.45
N LEU A 393 10.48 -7.56 -36.52
CA LEU A 393 9.43 -7.03 -37.40
C LEU A 393 8.54 -8.13 -37.99
N ARG A 394 9.13 -9.26 -38.40
CA ARG A 394 8.35 -10.41 -38.90
C ARG A 394 7.50 -11.07 -37.82
N GLU A 395 7.99 -11.13 -36.58
CA GLU A 395 7.23 -11.68 -35.45
C GLU A 395 6.09 -10.78 -35.02
N LEU A 396 6.24 -9.46 -35.19
CA LEU A 396 5.16 -8.48 -34.93
C LEU A 396 4.00 -8.61 -35.93
N ASP A 397 4.21 -9.32 -37.05
CA ASP A 397 3.19 -9.59 -38.06
C ASP A 397 3.04 -11.11 -38.36
N PRO A 398 2.65 -11.93 -37.38
CA PRO A 398 2.61 -13.38 -37.53
C PRO A 398 1.60 -13.88 -38.55
N ARG A 399 0.60 -13.05 -38.91
CA ARG A 399 -0.46 -13.37 -39.86
C ARG A 399 -0.27 -12.71 -41.24
N GLY A 400 0.70 -11.83 -41.42
CA GLY A 400 0.91 -11.07 -42.66
C GLY A 400 -0.11 -9.94 -42.87
N GLU A 401 -0.81 -9.50 -41.80
CA GLU A 401 -1.86 -8.48 -41.89
C GLU A 401 -1.31 -7.07 -42.15
N THR A 402 -0.06 -6.80 -41.76
CA THR A 402 0.61 -5.52 -41.94
C THR A 402 1.58 -5.49 -43.13
N GLY A 403 1.79 -6.61 -43.77
CA GLY A 403 2.75 -6.80 -44.88
C GLY A 403 4.21 -6.89 -44.41
N LEU A 404 4.53 -6.79 -43.12
CA LEU A 404 5.90 -6.89 -42.62
C LEU A 404 6.45 -8.31 -42.74
N ARG A 405 5.62 -9.33 -42.61
CA ARG A 405 6.02 -10.73 -42.75
C ARG A 405 6.58 -11.01 -44.15
N ASP A 406 5.90 -10.50 -45.19
CA ASP A 406 6.17 -10.79 -46.60
C ASP A 406 7.03 -9.71 -47.26
N ALA A 407 7.38 -8.64 -46.54
CA ALA A 407 8.27 -7.57 -46.99
C ALA A 407 9.68 -8.12 -47.28
N SER A 408 10.35 -7.54 -48.31
CA SER A 408 11.72 -7.94 -48.62
C SER A 408 12.69 -7.57 -47.48
N ASP A 409 13.78 -8.35 -47.40
CA ASP A 409 14.86 -8.05 -46.41
C ASP A 409 15.40 -6.64 -46.61
N GLU A 410 15.45 -6.13 -47.84
CA GLU A 410 15.93 -4.79 -48.14
C GLU A 410 15.00 -3.70 -47.58
N GLN A 411 13.67 -3.90 -47.67
CA GLN A 411 12.68 -2.98 -47.12
C GLN A 411 12.72 -2.97 -45.61
N LEU A 412 12.79 -4.16 -44.99
CA LEU A 412 12.90 -4.26 -43.52
C LEU A 412 14.24 -3.72 -42.98
N THR A 413 15.36 -3.96 -43.71
CA THR A 413 16.67 -3.39 -43.40
C THR A 413 16.60 -1.87 -43.33
N ARG A 414 16.03 -1.23 -44.37
CA ARG A 414 15.83 0.22 -44.37
C ARG A 414 15.00 0.70 -43.17
N ALA A 415 13.99 -0.06 -42.82
CA ALA A 415 13.17 0.26 -41.62
C ALA A 415 13.98 0.17 -40.35
N VAL A 416 14.70 -0.92 -40.11
CA VAL A 416 15.54 -1.11 -38.91
C VAL A 416 16.63 -0.04 -38.82
N GLU A 417 17.35 0.23 -39.90
CA GLU A 417 18.38 1.28 -39.92
C GLU A 417 17.80 2.65 -39.63
N ARG A 418 16.63 2.95 -40.22
CA ARG A 418 15.96 4.24 -40.04
C ARG A 418 15.58 4.54 -38.60
N VAL A 419 15.08 3.54 -37.87
CA VAL A 419 14.75 3.66 -36.46
C VAL A 419 15.92 3.29 -35.52
N HIS A 420 17.13 3.17 -36.11
CA HIS A 420 18.37 2.83 -35.39
C HIS A 420 18.26 1.51 -34.59
N GLY A 421 17.47 0.55 -35.06
CA GLY A 421 17.22 -0.72 -34.37
C GLY A 421 16.58 -0.59 -32.99
N ILE A 422 15.96 0.54 -32.64
CA ILE A 422 15.33 0.76 -31.33
C ILE A 422 14.07 -0.13 -31.23
N PRO A 423 14.02 -1.12 -30.33
CA PRO A 423 12.92 -2.09 -30.26
C PRO A 423 11.53 -1.43 -30.18
N ARG A 424 11.40 -0.44 -29.28
CA ARG A 424 10.10 0.28 -29.12
C ARG A 424 9.67 1.01 -30.39
N ALA A 425 10.60 1.56 -31.13
CA ALA A 425 10.30 2.21 -32.40
C ALA A 425 9.84 1.20 -33.47
N LEU A 426 10.41 -0.01 -33.48
CA LEU A 426 9.96 -1.10 -34.37
C LEU A 426 8.55 -1.58 -34.03
N GLU A 427 8.22 -1.69 -32.72
CA GLU A 427 6.87 -2.02 -32.24
C GLU A 427 5.84 -0.97 -32.69
N VAL A 428 6.14 0.31 -32.46
CA VAL A 428 5.24 1.40 -32.85
C VAL A 428 5.08 1.48 -34.35
N LEU A 429 6.14 1.26 -35.14
CA LEU A 429 6.10 1.18 -36.58
C LEU A 429 5.13 0.06 -37.06
N ALA A 430 5.25 -1.14 -36.51
CA ALA A 430 4.36 -2.25 -36.78
C ALA A 430 2.91 -1.94 -36.36
N GLY A 431 2.74 -1.25 -35.24
CA GLY A 431 1.46 -0.80 -34.72
C GLY A 431 0.75 0.19 -35.65
N ILE A 432 1.49 1.17 -36.20
CA ILE A 432 0.98 2.13 -37.18
C ILE A 432 0.45 1.43 -38.43
N LEU A 433 1.19 0.43 -38.91
CA LEU A 433 0.77 -0.36 -40.10
C LEU A 433 -0.44 -1.26 -39.79
N ALA A 434 -0.57 -1.72 -38.55
CA ALA A 434 -1.72 -2.52 -38.11
C ALA A 434 -3.00 -1.70 -37.93
N ASP A 435 -2.88 -0.43 -37.57
CA ASP A 435 -4.04 0.47 -37.38
C ASP A 435 -4.57 1.04 -38.69
N ASP A 436 -3.69 1.21 -39.70
CA ASP A 436 -4.06 1.76 -41.03
C ASP A 436 -3.58 0.84 -42.16
N PRO A 437 -4.42 -0.09 -42.62
CA PRO A 437 -4.08 -1.02 -43.72
C PRO A 437 -3.77 -0.38 -45.08
N LEU A 438 -4.07 0.91 -45.24
CA LEU A 438 -3.80 1.66 -46.46
C LEU A 438 -2.42 2.33 -46.45
N THR A 439 -1.79 2.44 -45.31
CA THR A 439 -0.44 3.03 -45.16
C THR A 439 0.63 1.96 -45.41
N SER A 440 1.53 2.21 -46.34
CA SER A 440 2.67 1.32 -46.62
C SER A 440 3.86 1.60 -45.68
N LEU A 441 4.76 0.61 -45.48
CA LEU A 441 6.00 0.79 -44.76
C LEU A 441 6.84 1.97 -45.29
N GLU A 442 6.90 2.13 -46.62
CA GLU A 442 7.62 3.24 -47.22
C GLU A 442 7.01 4.61 -46.94
N ASP A 443 5.68 4.70 -46.84
CA ASP A 443 5.00 5.96 -46.53
C ASP A 443 5.29 6.39 -45.09
N VAL A 444 5.33 5.44 -44.16
CA VAL A 444 5.74 5.73 -42.78
C VAL A 444 7.18 6.21 -42.72
N LEU A 445 8.10 5.50 -43.35
CA LEU A 445 9.52 5.84 -43.33
C LEU A 445 9.83 7.19 -44.00
N LYS A 446 9.14 7.56 -45.11
CA LYS A 446 9.30 8.85 -45.79
C LYS A 446 8.97 10.03 -44.87
N ARG A 447 7.94 9.91 -44.03
CA ARG A 447 7.54 10.96 -43.10
C ARG A 447 8.59 11.28 -42.04
N PHE A 448 9.38 10.27 -41.63
CA PHE A 448 10.38 10.39 -40.59
C PHE A 448 11.79 10.76 -41.05
N TYR A 449 11.92 11.16 -42.33
CA TYR A 449 13.23 11.50 -42.90
C TYR A 449 13.88 12.75 -42.28
N GLN A 450 13.10 13.60 -41.58
CA GLN A 450 13.53 14.92 -41.08
C GLN A 450 13.80 14.98 -39.56
N TYR A 451 13.59 13.89 -38.81
CA TYR A 451 13.61 13.95 -37.37
C TYR A 451 14.86 13.28 -36.75
N GLY A 452 15.47 13.98 -35.77
CA GLY A 452 16.66 13.49 -35.06
C GLY A 452 16.37 12.40 -34.05
N ASN A 453 15.19 12.41 -33.38
CA ASN A 453 14.72 11.38 -32.43
C ASN A 453 13.48 10.67 -32.97
N VAL A 454 13.71 9.65 -33.77
CA VAL A 454 12.65 8.95 -34.51
C VAL A 454 11.70 8.19 -33.58
N ALA A 455 12.18 7.66 -32.45
CA ALA A 455 11.36 6.89 -31.53
C ALA A 455 10.26 7.75 -30.86
N ASP A 456 10.62 8.93 -30.36
CA ASP A 456 9.67 9.87 -29.75
C ASP A 456 8.65 10.38 -30.79
N GLU A 457 9.10 10.68 -32.02
CA GLU A 457 8.20 11.13 -33.08
C GLU A 457 7.24 10.04 -33.57
N LEU A 458 7.67 8.78 -33.59
CA LEU A 458 6.77 7.66 -33.89
C LEU A 458 5.64 7.53 -32.88
N ILE A 459 5.92 7.68 -31.58
CA ILE A 459 4.90 7.63 -30.52
C ILE A 459 3.91 8.79 -30.69
N LYS A 460 4.42 10.00 -30.93
CA LYS A 460 3.60 11.18 -31.19
C LYS A 460 2.71 10.97 -32.42
N GLU A 461 3.26 10.43 -33.50
CA GLU A 461 2.52 10.15 -34.72
C GLU A 461 1.47 9.05 -34.52
N GLY A 462 1.84 7.95 -33.83
CA GLY A 462 0.91 6.89 -33.45
C GLY A 462 -0.28 7.43 -32.65
N TYR A 463 -0.01 8.27 -31.65
CA TYR A 463 -1.05 8.90 -30.82
C TYR A 463 -1.93 9.87 -31.62
N LYS A 464 -1.35 10.68 -32.52
CA LYS A 464 -2.09 11.63 -33.36
C LYS A 464 -3.07 10.95 -34.32
N ARG A 465 -2.75 9.72 -34.78
CA ARG A 465 -3.62 8.94 -35.67
C ARG A 465 -4.83 8.32 -35.00
N LEU A 466 -4.79 8.19 -33.66
CA LEU A 466 -5.92 7.66 -32.92
C LEU A 466 -7.13 8.58 -33.04
N ASP A 467 -8.31 7.99 -33.13
CA ASP A 467 -9.56 8.71 -32.92
C ASP A 467 -9.69 9.22 -31.49
N ASP A 468 -10.60 10.14 -31.26
CA ASP A 468 -10.76 10.78 -29.95
C ASP A 468 -11.05 9.77 -28.84
N ASN A 469 -11.84 8.72 -29.09
CA ASN A 469 -12.16 7.72 -28.10
C ASN A 469 -10.92 6.89 -27.71
N ALA A 470 -10.11 6.49 -28.68
CA ALA A 470 -8.88 5.77 -28.42
C ALA A 470 -7.84 6.64 -27.68
N ARG A 471 -7.74 7.94 -28.00
CA ARG A 471 -6.92 8.89 -27.22
C ARG A 471 -7.37 8.96 -25.78
N ARG A 472 -8.69 9.05 -25.52
CA ARG A 472 -9.23 9.08 -24.15
C ARG A 472 -8.91 7.82 -23.35
N VAL A 473 -8.92 6.65 -23.98
CA VAL A 473 -8.50 5.39 -23.35
C VAL A 473 -7.00 5.39 -23.03
N MET A 474 -6.16 5.89 -23.93
CA MET A 474 -4.72 6.05 -23.68
C MET A 474 -4.45 7.03 -22.52
N GLU A 475 -5.11 8.19 -22.53
CA GLU A 475 -5.01 9.19 -21.45
C GLU A 475 -5.45 8.60 -20.11
N ALA A 476 -6.52 7.81 -20.07
CA ALA A 476 -6.99 7.13 -18.86
C ALA A 476 -5.94 6.15 -18.30
N LEU A 477 -5.28 5.38 -19.18
CA LEU A 477 -4.14 4.53 -18.79
C LEU A 477 -2.96 5.39 -18.28
N GLY A 478 -2.73 6.55 -18.93
CA GLY A 478 -1.74 7.53 -18.51
C GLY A 478 -1.97 8.04 -17.10
N ILE A 479 -3.21 8.36 -16.76
CA ILE A 479 -3.62 8.82 -15.41
C ILE A 479 -3.32 7.76 -14.34
N PHE A 480 -3.73 6.50 -14.57
CA PHE A 480 -3.44 5.44 -13.60
C PHE A 480 -1.92 5.19 -13.43
N GLY A 481 -1.14 5.33 -14.51
CA GLY A 481 0.31 5.21 -14.49
C GLY A 481 0.85 3.83 -14.09
N ARG A 482 -0.01 2.83 -14.00
CA ARG A 482 0.26 1.47 -13.55
C ARG A 482 -0.71 0.48 -14.19
N PRO A 483 -0.43 -0.84 -14.13
CA PRO A 483 -1.36 -1.84 -14.62
C PRO A 483 -2.72 -1.77 -13.90
N VAL A 484 -3.81 -1.70 -14.68
CA VAL A 484 -5.19 -1.67 -14.16
C VAL A 484 -6.10 -2.60 -14.95
N PRO A 485 -7.18 -3.13 -14.36
CA PRO A 485 -8.16 -3.92 -15.09
C PRO A 485 -9.03 -3.04 -15.98
N LEU A 486 -9.59 -3.62 -17.04
CA LEU A 486 -10.47 -2.90 -17.97
C LEU A 486 -11.65 -2.16 -17.29
N PRO A 487 -12.31 -2.72 -16.25
CA PRO A 487 -13.36 -2.00 -15.53
C PRO A 487 -12.91 -0.69 -14.87
N ALA A 488 -11.62 -0.53 -14.53
CA ALA A 488 -11.10 0.74 -14.00
C ALA A 488 -11.15 1.85 -15.07
N LEU A 489 -10.84 1.51 -16.33
CA LEU A 489 -10.95 2.44 -17.46
C LEU A 489 -12.41 2.80 -17.74
N ASP A 490 -13.31 1.81 -17.73
CA ASP A 490 -14.75 2.04 -17.85
C ASP A 490 -15.25 2.98 -16.74
N TYR A 491 -14.83 2.76 -15.50
CA TYR A 491 -15.21 3.60 -14.35
C TYR A 491 -14.71 5.04 -14.50
N LEU A 492 -13.45 5.21 -14.92
CA LEU A 492 -12.85 6.53 -15.09
C LEU A 492 -13.52 7.32 -16.22
N LEU A 493 -13.78 6.67 -17.36
CA LEU A 493 -14.29 7.33 -18.57
C LEU A 493 -15.81 7.48 -18.60
N GLN A 494 -16.56 6.67 -17.86
CA GLN A 494 -18.04 6.62 -17.88
C GLN A 494 -18.74 7.98 -17.73
N PRO A 495 -18.32 8.89 -16.82
CA PRO A 495 -18.97 10.19 -16.67
C PRO A 495 -18.76 11.13 -17.86
N PHE A 496 -17.69 10.92 -18.62
CA PHE A 496 -17.30 11.76 -19.76
C PHE A 496 -17.79 11.20 -21.09
N ILE A 497 -17.75 9.88 -21.23
CA ILE A 497 -18.14 9.16 -22.45
C ILE A 497 -18.99 7.94 -22.05
N PRO A 498 -20.27 8.15 -21.72
CA PRO A 498 -21.16 7.05 -21.35
C PRO A 498 -21.39 6.07 -22.52
N GLY A 499 -21.24 4.78 -22.26
CA GLY A 499 -21.48 3.75 -23.25
C GLY A 499 -20.32 3.51 -24.23
N LEU A 500 -19.09 3.93 -23.86
CA LEU A 500 -17.89 3.66 -24.63
C LEU A 500 -17.64 2.15 -24.75
N ASP A 501 -17.41 1.64 -25.95
CA ASP A 501 -16.97 0.26 -26.19
C ASP A 501 -15.46 0.13 -25.94
N THR A 502 -15.08 0.23 -24.68
CA THR A 502 -13.68 0.15 -24.23
C THR A 502 -13.02 -1.18 -24.64
N PRO A 503 -13.69 -2.36 -24.58
CA PRO A 503 -13.11 -3.63 -25.01
C PRO A 503 -12.67 -3.64 -26.48
N GLU A 504 -13.44 -3.06 -27.40
CA GLU A 504 -13.06 -3.02 -28.82
C GLU A 504 -11.87 -2.08 -29.05
N ILE A 505 -11.90 -0.91 -28.39
CA ILE A 505 -10.79 0.06 -28.47
C ILE A 505 -9.51 -0.56 -27.91
N ILE A 506 -9.56 -1.23 -26.76
CA ILE A 506 -8.40 -1.89 -26.17
C ILE A 506 -7.85 -2.98 -27.11
N ARG A 507 -8.70 -3.81 -27.73
CA ARG A 507 -8.25 -4.81 -28.72
C ARG A 507 -7.50 -4.17 -29.89
N ARG A 508 -7.97 -3.02 -30.36
CA ARG A 508 -7.30 -2.26 -31.43
C ARG A 508 -5.97 -1.69 -30.93
N LEU A 509 -5.93 -1.07 -29.73
CA LEU A 509 -4.71 -0.50 -29.18
C LEU A 509 -3.64 -1.58 -28.85
N ILE A 510 -4.06 -2.78 -28.44
CA ILE A 510 -3.13 -3.92 -28.26
C ILE A 510 -2.54 -4.35 -29.62
N ARG A 511 -3.36 -4.47 -30.67
CA ARG A 511 -2.86 -4.75 -32.02
C ARG A 511 -1.91 -3.67 -32.53
N ALA A 512 -2.20 -2.41 -32.25
CA ALA A 512 -1.34 -1.28 -32.55
C ALA A 512 -0.09 -1.16 -31.64
N GLN A 513 0.18 -2.15 -30.80
CA GLN A 513 1.33 -2.15 -29.85
C GLN A 513 1.40 -0.93 -28.94
N MET A 514 0.27 -0.27 -28.67
CA MET A 514 0.18 0.93 -27.83
C MET A 514 -0.23 0.61 -26.39
N VAL A 515 -0.89 -0.52 -26.16
CA VAL A 515 -1.31 -0.99 -24.83
C VAL A 515 -0.75 -2.38 -24.60
N LEU A 516 -0.15 -2.56 -23.41
CA LEU A 516 0.34 -3.84 -22.93
C LEU A 516 -0.75 -4.56 -22.13
N VAL A 517 -0.79 -5.88 -22.24
CA VAL A 517 -1.68 -6.71 -21.43
C VAL A 517 -0.89 -7.83 -20.77
N THR A 518 -1.00 -7.96 -19.46
CA THR A 518 -0.45 -9.10 -18.73
C THR A 518 -1.41 -10.28 -18.89
N ARG A 519 -0.96 -11.37 -19.54
CA ARG A 519 -1.83 -12.50 -19.90
C ARG A 519 -2.47 -13.20 -18.70
N GLU A 520 -1.73 -13.32 -17.61
CA GLU A 520 -2.16 -14.02 -16.40
C GLU A 520 -3.23 -13.22 -15.63
N THR A 521 -3.00 -11.93 -15.44
CA THR A 521 -3.85 -11.06 -14.62
C THR A 521 -4.83 -10.23 -15.44
N ARG A 522 -4.70 -10.20 -16.77
CA ARG A 522 -5.47 -9.36 -17.71
C ARG A 522 -5.41 -7.87 -17.40
N MET A 523 -4.35 -7.43 -16.71
CA MET A 523 -4.11 -6.02 -16.42
C MET A 523 -3.59 -5.30 -17.66
N LEU A 524 -4.01 -4.06 -17.83
CA LEU A 524 -3.70 -3.18 -18.95
C LEU A 524 -2.77 -2.07 -18.48
N SER A 525 -1.74 -1.77 -19.24
CA SER A 525 -0.82 -0.66 -18.98
C SER A 525 -0.29 -0.04 -20.26
N LEU A 526 0.25 1.15 -20.17
CA LEU A 526 1.08 1.73 -21.22
C LEU A 526 2.50 1.17 -21.15
N HIS A 527 3.21 1.23 -22.28
CA HIS A 527 4.65 1.04 -22.22
C HIS A 527 5.29 2.17 -21.38
N PRO A 528 6.23 1.87 -20.48
CA PRO A 528 6.80 2.90 -19.59
C PRO A 528 7.38 4.12 -20.33
N PHE A 529 7.89 3.92 -21.53
CA PHE A 529 8.43 4.99 -22.36
C PHE A 529 7.34 5.94 -22.91
N ASP A 530 6.12 5.45 -23.13
CA ASP A 530 5.01 6.22 -23.68
C ASP A 530 4.26 6.99 -22.57
N GLN A 531 4.38 6.53 -21.32
CA GLN A 531 3.63 6.99 -20.16
C GLN A 531 3.66 8.50 -19.95
N ASP A 532 4.87 9.08 -19.91
CA ASP A 532 5.05 10.50 -19.61
C ASP A 532 4.49 11.37 -20.74
N TYR A 533 4.68 10.95 -22.00
CA TYR A 533 4.12 11.64 -23.14
C TYR A 533 2.59 11.64 -23.11
N ILE A 534 1.97 10.47 -22.92
CA ILE A 534 0.52 10.33 -22.87
C ILE A 534 -0.08 11.12 -21.70
N TYR A 535 0.53 11.06 -20.51
CA TYR A 535 0.09 11.86 -19.37
C TYR A 535 0.11 13.37 -19.70
N SER A 536 1.15 13.85 -20.37
CA SER A 536 1.26 15.26 -20.79
C SER A 536 0.23 15.69 -21.84
N GLN A 537 -0.46 14.75 -22.50
CA GLN A 537 -1.52 15.04 -23.46
C GLN A 537 -2.89 15.22 -22.78
N CYS A 538 -3.03 14.89 -21.48
CA CYS A 538 -4.25 15.11 -20.75
C CYS A 538 -4.60 16.60 -20.72
N PRO A 539 -5.84 17.00 -21.06
CA PRO A 539 -6.22 18.40 -21.08
C PRO A 539 -6.16 19.04 -19.68
N ASP A 540 -5.76 20.30 -19.62
CA ASP A 540 -5.76 21.08 -18.38
C ASP A 540 -7.10 21.76 -18.08
N LEU A 541 -7.96 21.95 -19.10
CA LEU A 541 -9.18 22.72 -19.03
C LEU A 541 -10.40 21.92 -19.50
N GLY A 542 -11.58 22.36 -19.06
CA GLY A 542 -12.86 21.77 -19.46
C GLY A 542 -13.37 20.73 -18.45
N LYS A 543 -14.50 20.05 -18.77
CA LYS A 543 -15.06 19.00 -17.91
C LYS A 543 -14.18 17.74 -17.86
N TYR A 544 -13.58 17.39 -18.99
CA TYR A 544 -12.59 16.34 -19.12
C TYR A 544 -11.20 16.98 -19.03
N ASN A 545 -10.59 16.94 -17.89
CA ASN A 545 -9.25 17.48 -17.64
C ASN A 545 -8.46 16.58 -16.70
N CYS A 546 -7.15 16.80 -16.62
CA CYS A 546 -6.23 16.00 -15.82
C CYS A 546 -6.69 15.88 -14.37
N GLN A 547 -7.04 16.97 -13.71
CA GLN A 547 -7.49 16.96 -12.31
C GLN A 547 -8.78 16.16 -12.11
N ALA A 548 -9.76 16.30 -13.02
CA ALA A 548 -11.01 15.54 -12.95
C ALA A 548 -10.78 14.04 -13.12
N LEU A 549 -9.85 13.66 -13.99
CA LEU A 549 -9.45 12.28 -14.20
C LEU A 549 -8.71 11.72 -12.99
N GLU A 550 -7.79 12.46 -12.40
CA GLU A 550 -7.09 12.08 -11.16
C GLU A 550 -8.07 11.88 -9.99
N ARG A 551 -9.05 12.79 -9.81
CA ARG A 551 -10.14 12.61 -8.83
C ARG A 551 -10.90 11.32 -9.06
N ARG A 552 -11.24 11.07 -10.30
CA ARG A 552 -12.02 9.87 -10.66
C ARG A 552 -11.21 8.58 -10.48
N ALA A 553 -9.90 8.62 -10.73
CA ALA A 553 -8.99 7.51 -10.43
C ALA A 553 -8.87 7.28 -8.92
N ALA A 554 -8.79 8.35 -8.12
CA ALA A 554 -8.87 8.24 -6.65
C ALA A 554 -10.18 7.58 -6.21
N ASP A 555 -11.33 7.99 -6.77
CA ASP A 555 -12.64 7.41 -6.44
C ASP A 555 -12.74 5.92 -6.80
N TRP A 556 -12.05 5.45 -7.84
CA TRP A 556 -11.94 4.03 -8.12
C TRP A 556 -11.29 3.27 -6.96
N TYR A 557 -10.20 3.79 -6.43
CA TYR A 557 -9.51 3.17 -5.30
C TYR A 557 -10.36 3.18 -4.02
N VAL A 558 -11.19 4.21 -3.80
CA VAL A 558 -12.20 4.20 -2.72
C VAL A 558 -13.15 3.01 -2.86
N GLN A 559 -13.60 2.71 -4.09
CA GLN A 559 -14.57 1.64 -4.32
C GLN A 559 -14.01 0.23 -4.08
N ILE A 560 -12.69 0.03 -4.21
CA ILE A 560 -12.05 -1.29 -4.03
C ILE A 560 -11.44 -1.49 -2.64
N ARG A 561 -11.57 -0.54 -1.71
CA ARG A 561 -11.10 -0.68 -0.33
C ARG A 561 -11.78 -1.85 0.37
N VAL A 562 -11.02 -2.58 1.19
CA VAL A 562 -11.51 -3.67 2.05
C VAL A 562 -11.01 -3.40 3.47
N PRO A 563 -11.77 -2.67 4.32
CA PRO A 563 -11.33 -2.22 5.63
C PRO A 563 -10.90 -3.35 6.57
N GLU A 564 -11.52 -4.53 6.47
CA GLU A 564 -11.18 -5.70 7.27
C GLU A 564 -9.75 -6.22 7.02
N HIS A 565 -9.13 -5.80 5.91
CA HIS A 565 -7.80 -6.21 5.49
C HIS A 565 -6.73 -5.11 5.55
N PHE A 566 -6.97 -3.99 6.25
CA PHE A 566 -5.99 -2.91 6.39
C PHE A 566 -4.74 -3.28 7.25
N ARG A 567 -4.70 -4.48 7.79
CA ARG A 567 -3.64 -4.97 8.66
C ARG A 567 -2.32 -5.32 7.94
N ASN A 568 -2.27 -5.19 6.63
CA ASN A 568 -1.07 -5.43 5.82
C ASN A 568 -1.00 -4.47 4.63
N MET A 569 0.17 -4.41 3.98
CA MET A 569 0.43 -3.45 2.90
C MET A 569 -0.45 -3.69 1.66
N THR A 570 -0.85 -4.93 1.38
CA THR A 570 -1.76 -5.25 0.26
C THR A 570 -3.15 -4.64 0.49
N GLY A 571 -3.67 -4.74 1.71
CA GLY A 571 -4.95 -4.12 2.08
C GLY A 571 -4.88 -2.59 2.09
N LEU A 572 -3.71 -2.01 2.43
CA LEU A 572 -3.49 -0.56 2.43
C LEU A 572 -3.20 0.02 1.05
N GLU A 573 -2.81 -0.79 0.06
CA GLU A 573 -2.42 -0.30 -1.27
C GLU A 573 -3.49 0.59 -1.94
N PRO A 574 -4.80 0.27 -1.92
CA PRO A 574 -5.80 1.17 -2.48
C PRO A 574 -5.80 2.58 -1.86
N LEU A 575 -5.62 2.69 -0.54
CA LEU A 575 -5.59 3.99 0.13
C LEU A 575 -4.33 4.79 -0.20
N LEU A 576 -3.19 4.11 -0.34
CA LEU A 576 -1.94 4.74 -0.75
C LEU A 576 -2.03 5.29 -2.17
N LEU A 577 -2.68 4.57 -3.07
CA LEU A 577 -2.91 5.00 -4.45
C LEU A 577 -3.93 6.12 -4.54
N GLU A 578 -5.00 6.04 -3.76
CA GLU A 578 -5.95 7.13 -3.65
C GLU A 578 -5.26 8.41 -3.16
N PHE A 579 -4.43 8.32 -2.12
CA PHE A 579 -3.64 9.46 -1.65
C PHE A 579 -2.81 10.08 -2.77
N ASP A 580 -2.08 9.28 -3.54
CA ASP A 580 -1.23 9.80 -4.63
C ASP A 580 -2.06 10.47 -5.72
N HIS A 581 -3.23 9.93 -6.08
CA HIS A 581 -4.15 10.55 -7.05
C HIS A 581 -4.76 11.85 -6.50
N ARG A 582 -5.19 11.90 -5.21
CA ARG A 582 -5.69 13.12 -4.57
C ARG A 582 -4.63 14.23 -4.56
N VAL A 583 -3.38 13.90 -4.24
CA VAL A 583 -2.26 14.87 -4.29
C VAL A 583 -2.04 15.41 -5.70
N ARG A 584 -2.06 14.55 -6.74
CA ARG A 584 -1.93 14.97 -8.14
C ARG A 584 -3.12 15.80 -8.62
N ALA A 585 -4.32 15.52 -8.11
CA ALA A 585 -5.51 16.33 -8.35
C ALA A 585 -5.47 17.71 -7.68
N GLY A 586 -4.56 17.92 -6.71
CA GLY A 586 -4.52 19.13 -5.89
C GLY A 586 -5.53 19.11 -4.73
N ASP A 587 -6.18 17.99 -4.46
CA ASP A 587 -7.17 17.80 -3.41
C ASP A 587 -6.48 17.43 -2.09
N TYR A 588 -5.71 18.37 -1.54
CA TYR A 588 -4.84 18.14 -0.39
C TYR A 588 -5.60 17.84 0.90
N ASP A 589 -6.78 18.41 1.09
CA ASP A 589 -7.62 18.11 2.25
C ASP A 589 -8.12 16.65 2.20
N ASP A 590 -8.58 16.17 1.05
CA ASP A 590 -8.99 14.77 0.88
C ASP A 590 -7.79 13.82 1.05
N ALA A 591 -6.63 14.18 0.50
CA ALA A 591 -5.39 13.41 0.71
C ALA A 591 -4.99 13.33 2.19
N ALA A 592 -5.12 14.43 2.93
CA ALA A 592 -4.87 14.47 4.37
C ALA A 592 -5.85 13.59 5.15
N ALA A 593 -7.12 13.56 4.74
CA ALA A 593 -8.14 12.71 5.35
C ALA A 593 -7.80 11.23 5.18
N VAL A 594 -7.48 10.80 3.96
CA VAL A 594 -7.05 9.42 3.65
C VAL A 594 -5.82 9.03 4.46
N LEU A 595 -4.80 9.88 4.49
CA LEU A 595 -3.57 9.59 5.23
C LEU A 595 -3.82 9.47 6.72
N SER A 596 -4.69 10.33 7.30
CA SER A 596 -5.03 10.30 8.72
C SER A 596 -5.84 9.05 9.12
N GLU A 597 -6.45 8.36 8.16
CA GLU A 597 -7.13 7.08 8.38
C GLU A 597 -6.13 5.94 8.58
N ILE A 598 -4.93 6.03 7.98
CA ILE A 598 -4.03 4.88 7.87
C ILE A 598 -2.66 5.04 8.53
N ASP A 599 -2.15 6.25 8.72
CA ASP A 599 -0.74 6.42 9.12
C ASP A 599 -0.47 6.00 10.57
N VAL A 600 -1.21 6.55 11.53
CA VAL A 600 -1.00 6.26 12.96
C VAL A 600 -1.50 4.87 13.34
N GLU A 601 -2.61 4.43 12.72
CA GLU A 601 -3.25 3.16 13.05
C GLU A 601 -2.58 1.95 12.37
N TYR A 602 -1.99 2.14 11.19
CA TYR A 602 -1.49 1.02 10.39
C TYR A 602 -0.06 1.23 9.87
N LEU A 603 0.24 2.33 9.15
CA LEU A 603 1.56 2.48 8.51
C LEU A 603 2.70 2.55 9.53
N ILE A 604 2.54 3.34 10.60
CA ILE A 604 3.55 3.49 11.65
C ILE A 604 3.75 2.17 12.41
N PRO A 605 2.69 1.48 12.90
CA PRO A 605 2.84 0.17 13.53
C PRO A 605 3.43 -0.92 12.62
N LEU A 606 3.17 -0.85 11.30
CA LEU A 606 3.76 -1.77 10.30
C LEU A 606 5.22 -1.42 9.94
N GLY A 607 5.85 -0.44 10.61
CA GLY A 607 7.24 -0.06 10.38
C GLY A 607 7.46 0.93 9.22
N HIS A 608 6.40 1.52 8.65
CA HIS A 608 6.48 2.46 7.52
C HIS A 608 6.49 3.94 7.96
N SER A 609 7.05 4.25 9.12
CA SER A 609 7.08 5.61 9.69
C SER A 609 7.75 6.64 8.76
N THR A 610 8.84 6.27 8.07
CA THR A 610 9.52 7.13 7.10
C THR A 610 8.63 7.45 5.91
N ARG A 611 7.87 6.47 5.42
CA ARG A 611 6.91 6.66 4.34
C ARG A 611 5.76 7.58 4.79
N ALA A 612 5.19 7.33 5.96
CA ALA A 612 4.16 8.19 6.54
C ALA A 612 4.64 9.64 6.67
N LEU A 613 5.88 9.85 7.16
CA LEU A 613 6.49 11.17 7.24
C LEU A 613 6.63 11.84 5.86
N ALA A 614 7.16 11.13 4.87
CA ALA A 614 7.30 11.66 3.51
C ALA A 614 5.95 12.02 2.87
N MET A 615 4.91 11.22 3.11
CA MET A 615 3.55 11.52 2.65
C MET A 615 2.99 12.76 3.35
N ARG A 616 3.19 12.91 4.67
CA ARG A 616 2.82 14.13 5.42
C ARG A 616 3.52 15.37 4.87
N GLN A 617 4.83 15.29 4.58
CA GLN A 617 5.60 16.41 4.01
C GLN A 617 5.09 16.88 2.64
N LYS A 618 4.51 16.00 1.80
CA LYS A 618 3.85 16.42 0.55
C LYS A 618 2.65 17.33 0.77
N LEU A 619 2.06 17.31 1.96
CA LEU A 619 0.87 18.07 2.35
C LEU A 619 1.19 19.36 3.11
N ASP A 620 2.46 19.57 3.52
CA ASP A 620 2.86 20.72 4.32
C ASP A 620 2.44 22.05 3.67
N GLY A 621 1.75 22.89 4.44
CA GLY A 621 1.27 24.20 4.02
C GLY A 621 0.15 24.21 2.99
N LYS A 622 -0.39 23.03 2.60
CA LYS A 622 -1.42 22.90 1.56
C LYS A 622 -2.81 22.56 2.09
N ILE A 623 -2.90 22.10 3.33
CA ILE A 623 -4.15 21.72 3.98
C ILE A 623 -4.90 22.98 4.42
N THR A 624 -6.16 23.11 4.04
CA THR A 624 -6.99 24.27 4.35
C THR A 624 -7.94 24.02 5.52
N ASN A 625 -8.42 22.79 5.67
CA ASN A 625 -9.34 22.39 6.72
C ASN A 625 -8.61 22.31 8.08
N ARG A 626 -9.10 23.06 9.08
CA ARG A 626 -8.49 23.19 10.41
C ARG A 626 -8.39 21.84 11.16
N ARG A 627 -9.44 21.02 11.04
CA ARG A 627 -9.44 19.69 11.66
C ARG A 627 -8.42 18.76 11.00
N LEU A 628 -8.23 18.85 9.69
CA LEU A 628 -7.22 18.06 8.99
C LEU A 628 -5.80 18.56 9.26
N GLN A 629 -5.59 19.88 9.50
CA GLN A 629 -4.32 20.41 9.98
C GLN A 629 -3.97 19.82 11.36
N MET A 630 -4.94 19.71 12.27
CA MET A 630 -4.77 19.04 13.55
C MET A 630 -4.32 17.58 13.38
N LEU A 631 -5.02 16.81 12.53
CA LEU A 631 -4.69 15.41 12.27
C LEU A 631 -3.35 15.27 11.54
N HIS A 632 -2.98 16.25 10.74
CA HIS A 632 -1.70 16.30 10.06
C HIS A 632 -0.56 16.50 11.08
N ALA A 633 -0.66 17.46 11.97
CA ALA A 633 0.30 17.67 13.04
C ALA A 633 0.41 16.44 13.97
N TYR A 634 -0.73 15.80 14.28
CA TYR A 634 -0.78 14.57 15.07
C TYR A 634 -0.01 13.41 14.42
N GLY A 635 -0.21 13.20 13.10
CA GLY A 635 0.52 12.18 12.35
C GLY A 635 2.03 12.45 12.27
N LEU A 636 2.43 13.73 12.07
CA LEU A 636 3.84 14.15 12.12
C LEU A 636 4.44 13.89 13.51
N ALA A 637 3.73 14.23 14.58
CA ALA A 637 4.16 13.99 15.96
C ALA A 637 4.43 12.49 16.20
N HIS A 638 3.52 11.62 15.79
CA HIS A 638 3.70 10.16 15.91
C HIS A 638 4.85 9.63 15.07
N ALA A 639 5.01 10.11 13.85
CA ALA A 639 6.15 9.72 13.02
C ALA A 639 7.48 10.11 13.66
N TYR A 640 7.59 11.33 14.20
CA TYR A 640 8.79 11.76 14.94
C TYR A 640 8.93 11.10 16.31
N GLN A 641 7.86 10.70 16.97
CA GLN A 641 7.93 9.91 18.21
C GLN A 641 8.61 8.55 17.99
N VAL A 642 8.45 7.98 16.79
CA VAL A 642 9.09 6.71 16.40
C VAL A 642 10.48 6.94 15.82
N LEU A 643 10.65 7.92 14.92
CA LEU A 643 11.91 8.15 14.19
C LEU A 643 12.92 9.02 14.98
N GLY A 644 12.45 9.78 15.98
CA GLY A 644 13.23 10.87 16.61
C GLY A 644 13.35 12.12 15.71
N PRO A 645 13.89 13.24 16.23
CA PRO A 645 14.14 13.51 17.64
C PRO A 645 12.83 13.77 18.41
N PHE A 646 12.76 13.32 19.67
CA PHE A 646 11.60 13.50 20.55
C PHE A 646 11.19 14.96 20.77
N THR A 647 12.11 15.90 20.63
CA THR A 647 11.81 17.34 20.70
C THR A 647 10.84 17.76 19.61
N LYS A 648 11.06 17.35 18.36
CA LYS A 648 10.12 17.61 17.25
C LYS A 648 8.77 16.96 17.48
N ALA A 649 8.75 15.72 17.98
CA ALA A 649 7.49 15.05 18.33
C ALA A 649 6.71 15.89 19.34
N LYS A 650 7.37 16.43 20.36
CA LYS A 650 6.76 17.32 21.37
C LYS A 650 6.19 18.58 20.72
N ASP A 651 6.97 19.26 19.86
CA ASP A 651 6.54 20.49 19.19
C ASP A 651 5.26 20.26 18.37
N TYR A 652 5.20 19.17 17.60
CA TYR A 652 4.00 18.82 16.81
C TYR A 652 2.82 18.37 17.68
N PHE A 653 3.04 17.72 18.83
CA PHE A 653 1.94 17.45 19.78
C PHE A 653 1.43 18.74 20.44
N GLU A 654 2.28 19.71 20.73
CA GLU A 654 1.86 21.04 21.21
C GLU A 654 1.04 21.78 20.16
N GLU A 655 1.44 21.69 18.88
CA GLU A 655 0.68 22.23 17.76
C GLU A 655 -0.68 21.51 17.61
N THR A 656 -0.71 20.18 17.70
CA THR A 656 -1.95 19.39 17.70
C THR A 656 -2.88 19.81 18.83
N LEU A 657 -2.35 19.99 20.03
CA LEU A 657 -3.08 20.42 21.21
C LEU A 657 -3.70 21.82 21.02
N ALA A 658 -2.93 22.75 20.42
CA ALA A 658 -3.44 24.08 20.08
C ALA A 658 -4.62 24.02 19.09
N PHE A 659 -4.49 23.23 18.03
CA PHE A 659 -5.56 23.01 17.06
C PHE A 659 -6.78 22.31 17.69
N ALA A 660 -6.56 21.29 18.55
CA ALA A 660 -7.65 20.57 19.20
C ALA A 660 -8.50 21.51 20.06
N ARG A 661 -7.87 22.42 20.80
CA ARG A 661 -8.53 23.45 21.58
C ARG A 661 -9.28 24.45 20.73
N GLU A 662 -8.68 24.87 19.61
CA GLU A 662 -9.33 25.81 18.67
C GLU A 662 -10.58 25.19 18.00
N VAL A 663 -10.50 23.91 17.61
CA VAL A 663 -11.62 23.18 16.98
C VAL A 663 -12.64 22.67 18.00
N GLY A 664 -12.28 22.64 19.30
CA GLY A 664 -13.13 22.12 20.38
C GLY A 664 -13.16 20.58 20.41
N ASP A 665 -12.12 19.89 19.90
CA ASP A 665 -12.02 18.44 19.91
C ASP A 665 -11.34 17.95 21.21
N SER A 666 -12.15 17.84 22.27
CA SER A 666 -11.67 17.40 23.59
C SER A 666 -11.08 15.98 23.59
N ARG A 667 -11.45 15.13 22.64
CA ARG A 667 -10.88 13.79 22.51
C ARG A 667 -9.44 13.88 21.99
N MET A 668 -9.21 14.66 20.94
CA MET A 668 -7.86 14.87 20.40
C MET A 668 -6.98 15.65 21.37
N GLU A 669 -7.57 16.58 22.15
CA GLU A 669 -6.86 17.25 23.24
C GLU A 669 -6.34 16.23 24.27
N ALA A 670 -7.19 15.30 24.72
CA ALA A 670 -6.80 14.26 25.68
C ALA A 670 -5.74 13.29 25.12
N GLU A 671 -5.87 12.87 23.85
CA GLU A 671 -4.89 12.01 23.18
C GLU A 671 -3.52 12.71 23.02
N SER A 672 -3.54 14.00 22.66
CA SER A 672 -2.30 14.79 22.53
C SER A 672 -1.58 14.90 23.89
N LEU A 673 -2.31 15.21 24.97
CA LEU A 673 -1.75 15.27 26.32
C LEU A 673 -1.18 13.92 26.77
N ARG A 674 -1.89 12.81 26.51
CA ARG A 674 -1.38 11.47 26.79
C ARG A 674 -0.07 11.18 26.04
N SER A 675 -0.02 11.52 24.77
CA SER A 675 1.18 11.31 23.92
C SER A 675 2.34 12.23 24.36
N MET A 676 2.06 13.48 24.73
CA MET A 676 3.02 14.40 25.31
C MET A 676 3.60 13.89 26.63
N ALA A 677 2.77 13.23 27.46
CA ALA A 677 3.23 12.61 28.68
C ALA A 677 4.26 11.51 28.42
N GLU A 678 4.01 10.65 27.41
CA GLU A 678 4.97 9.60 27.02
C GLU A 678 6.28 10.19 26.48
N VAL A 679 6.20 11.20 25.60
CA VAL A 679 7.40 11.90 25.09
C VAL A 679 8.16 12.58 26.25
N SER A 680 7.45 13.23 27.19
CA SER A 680 8.07 13.87 28.37
C SER A 680 8.74 12.86 29.29
N ARG A 681 8.12 11.68 29.49
CA ARG A 681 8.73 10.57 30.25
C ARG A 681 10.04 10.12 29.57
N ARG A 682 10.07 9.97 28.25
CA ARG A 682 11.29 9.60 27.50
C ARG A 682 12.38 10.67 27.57
N LEU A 683 11.99 11.94 27.69
CA LEU A 683 12.91 13.06 27.91
C LEU A 683 13.35 13.23 29.37
N GLY A 684 12.89 12.35 30.30
CA GLY A 684 13.19 12.43 31.72
C GLY A 684 12.42 13.52 32.51
N ARG A 685 11.43 14.17 31.86
CA ARG A 685 10.60 15.24 32.47
C ARG A 685 9.36 14.64 33.14
N LEU A 686 9.57 13.92 34.24
CA LEU A 686 8.50 13.13 34.89
C LEU A 686 7.38 13.98 35.52
N ASP A 687 7.68 15.20 35.98
CA ASP A 687 6.65 16.11 36.50
C ASP A 687 5.71 16.63 35.42
N ASP A 688 6.27 17.02 34.27
CA ASP A 688 5.47 17.41 33.10
C ASP A 688 4.59 16.26 32.65
N ALA A 689 5.15 15.04 32.57
CA ALA A 689 4.41 13.85 32.20
C ALA A 689 3.23 13.55 33.14
N LYS A 690 3.40 13.73 34.49
CA LYS A 690 2.31 13.55 35.46
C LYS A 690 1.20 14.57 35.24
N ASN A 691 1.55 15.83 35.02
CA ASN A 691 0.56 16.88 34.77
C ASN A 691 -0.24 16.58 33.48
N TYR A 692 0.43 16.26 32.39
CA TYR A 692 -0.23 15.92 31.10
C TYR A 692 -1.16 14.70 31.24
N LEU A 693 -0.74 13.62 31.93
CA LEU A 693 -1.61 12.46 32.15
C LEU A 693 -2.81 12.80 33.02
N SER A 694 -2.62 13.61 34.06
CA SER A 694 -3.71 14.03 34.94
C SER A 694 -4.76 14.82 34.17
N ASP A 695 -4.32 15.77 33.34
CA ASP A 695 -5.20 16.54 32.47
C ASP A 695 -5.93 15.65 31.43
N ALA A 696 -5.21 14.69 30.81
CA ALA A 696 -5.81 13.74 29.90
C ALA A 696 -6.90 12.89 30.55
N ILE A 697 -6.64 12.37 31.78
CA ILE A 697 -7.63 11.58 32.55
C ILE A 697 -8.88 12.40 32.85
N ASN A 698 -8.71 13.66 33.22
CA ASN A 698 -9.84 14.56 33.50
C ASN A 698 -10.68 14.80 32.23
N LEU A 699 -10.04 14.99 31.11
CA LEU A 699 -10.73 15.15 29.82
C LEU A 699 -11.44 13.86 29.40
N TYR A 700 -10.79 12.69 29.48
CA TYR A 700 -11.44 11.41 29.17
C TYR A 700 -12.68 11.17 30.04
N ARG A 701 -12.62 11.55 31.33
CA ARG A 701 -13.77 11.48 32.22
C ARG A 701 -14.87 12.46 31.81
N ALA A 702 -14.51 13.68 31.42
CA ALA A 702 -15.47 14.70 30.99
C ALA A 702 -16.20 14.31 29.70
N ILE A 703 -15.52 13.68 28.74
CA ILE A 703 -16.12 13.23 27.46
C ILE A 703 -16.77 11.84 27.55
N GLY A 704 -16.67 11.16 28.72
CA GLY A 704 -17.25 9.84 28.95
C GLY A 704 -16.46 8.67 28.30
N ASP A 705 -15.23 8.90 27.81
CA ASP A 705 -14.38 7.85 27.27
C ASP A 705 -13.69 7.05 28.39
N GLN A 706 -14.47 6.20 29.02
CA GLN A 706 -14.00 5.40 30.17
C GLN A 706 -12.87 4.42 29.79
N ARG A 707 -12.87 3.90 28.55
CA ARG A 707 -11.83 2.99 28.09
C ARG A 707 -10.47 3.67 28.04
N LYS A 708 -10.37 4.83 27.37
CA LYS A 708 -9.12 5.61 27.31
C LYS A 708 -8.72 6.16 28.68
N GLY A 709 -9.70 6.52 29.52
CA GLY A 709 -9.47 6.90 30.90
C GLY A 709 -8.82 5.80 31.74
N ALA A 710 -9.27 4.55 31.59
CA ALA A 710 -8.67 3.39 32.25
C ALA A 710 -7.22 3.12 31.78
N GLN A 711 -6.96 3.21 30.50
CA GLN A 711 -5.61 3.07 29.95
C GLN A 711 -4.68 4.20 30.44
N ALA A 712 -5.16 5.44 30.48
CA ALA A 712 -4.40 6.57 31.01
C ALA A 712 -4.08 6.44 32.52
N LEU A 713 -4.98 5.83 33.32
CA LEU A 713 -4.69 5.49 34.71
C LEU A 713 -3.57 4.45 34.83
N ALA A 714 -3.53 3.43 33.97
CA ALA A 714 -2.42 2.47 33.93
C ALA A 714 -1.09 3.15 33.56
N HIS A 715 -1.07 4.06 32.60
CA HIS A 715 0.12 4.86 32.29
C HIS A 715 0.55 5.76 33.45
N LEU A 716 -0.41 6.33 34.20
CA LEU A 716 -0.10 7.12 35.39
C LEU A 716 0.49 6.25 36.51
N SER A 717 0.03 5.01 36.65
CA SER A 717 0.61 4.02 37.57
C SER A 717 2.08 3.73 37.20
N ILE A 718 2.37 3.47 35.92
CA ILE A 718 3.75 3.30 35.46
C ILE A 718 4.59 4.53 35.77
N LEU A 719 4.09 5.73 35.47
CA LEU A 719 4.80 6.98 35.73
C LEU A 719 5.05 7.21 37.23
N CYS A 720 4.08 6.90 38.12
CA CYS A 720 4.25 6.99 39.55
C CYS A 720 5.33 6.00 40.06
N SER A 721 5.42 4.82 39.43
CA SER A 721 6.52 3.88 39.74
C SER A 721 7.88 4.47 39.37
N TYR A 722 8.01 5.14 38.22
CA TYR A 722 9.24 5.84 37.82
C TYR A 722 9.60 7.01 38.72
N ARG A 723 8.61 7.62 39.38
CA ARG A 723 8.84 8.72 40.37
C ARG A 723 9.16 8.22 41.78
N GLY A 724 9.13 6.90 41.98
CA GLY A 724 9.34 6.32 43.32
C GLY A 724 8.14 6.49 44.25
N ASN A 725 6.94 6.68 43.75
CA ASN A 725 5.69 6.80 44.50
C ASN A 725 4.84 5.53 44.41
N PRO A 726 5.25 4.41 45.02
CA PRO A 726 4.64 3.12 44.83
C PRO A 726 3.18 3.04 45.30
N LYS A 727 2.81 3.82 46.32
CA LYS A 727 1.43 3.85 46.82
C LYS A 727 0.48 4.43 45.76
N GLU A 728 0.80 5.60 45.24
CA GLU A 728 0.04 6.20 44.14
C GLU A 728 0.01 5.27 42.92
N ALA A 729 1.12 4.60 42.61
CA ALA A 729 1.21 3.67 41.48
C ALA A 729 0.21 2.50 41.63
N LEU A 730 0.17 1.87 42.80
CA LEU A 730 -0.79 0.79 43.09
C LEU A 730 -2.24 1.27 43.03
N ASP A 731 -2.55 2.45 43.61
CA ASP A 731 -3.89 3.01 43.61
C ASP A 731 -4.39 3.26 42.18
N HIS A 732 -3.56 3.88 41.33
CA HIS A 732 -3.90 4.13 39.92
C HIS A 732 -3.98 2.86 39.10
N GLY A 733 -3.07 1.89 39.27
CA GLY A 733 -3.08 0.60 38.61
C GLY A 733 -4.33 -0.21 38.89
N GLN A 734 -4.72 -0.28 40.20
CA GLN A 734 -5.94 -0.98 40.63
C GLN A 734 -7.20 -0.29 40.12
N ALA A 735 -7.24 1.05 40.12
CA ALA A 735 -8.34 1.81 39.56
C ALA A 735 -8.49 1.55 38.03
N GLY A 736 -7.37 1.59 37.29
CA GLY A 736 -7.32 1.25 35.85
C GLY A 736 -7.81 -0.17 35.56
N LEU A 737 -7.33 -1.16 36.37
CA LEU A 737 -7.73 -2.56 36.23
C LEU A 737 -9.22 -2.76 36.51
N SER A 738 -9.73 -2.17 37.57
CA SER A 738 -11.15 -2.28 37.96
C SER A 738 -12.05 -1.71 36.84
N LEU A 739 -11.69 -0.56 36.32
CA LEU A 739 -12.46 0.09 35.25
C LEU A 739 -12.39 -0.72 33.93
N SER A 740 -11.19 -1.19 33.52
CA SER A 740 -11.03 -2.02 32.33
C SER A 740 -11.80 -3.35 32.42
N ARG A 741 -11.85 -3.96 33.61
CA ARG A 741 -12.67 -5.17 33.86
C ARG A 741 -14.16 -4.89 33.69
N SER A 742 -14.65 -3.78 34.22
CA SER A 742 -16.06 -3.42 34.13
C SER A 742 -16.49 -3.15 32.69
N LEU A 743 -15.58 -2.74 31.83
CA LEU A 743 -15.79 -2.45 30.41
C LEU A 743 -15.53 -3.64 29.50
N GLY A 744 -15.01 -4.76 30.01
CA GLY A 744 -14.57 -5.88 29.19
C GLY A 744 -13.38 -5.54 28.26
N ASP A 745 -12.60 -4.50 28.60
CA ASP A 745 -11.43 -4.06 27.84
C ASP A 745 -10.21 -4.93 28.15
N THR A 746 -9.96 -5.94 27.33
CA THR A 746 -8.85 -6.88 27.52
C THR A 746 -7.48 -6.22 27.39
N GLU A 747 -7.33 -5.24 26.49
CA GLU A 747 -6.09 -4.49 26.30
C GLU A 747 -5.81 -3.59 27.49
N GLY A 748 -6.82 -2.87 27.99
CA GLY A 748 -6.71 -2.06 29.19
C GLY A 748 -6.42 -2.88 30.43
N GLN A 749 -6.95 -4.11 30.53
CA GLN A 749 -6.61 -5.03 31.62
C GLN A 749 -5.14 -5.48 31.56
N ALA A 750 -4.65 -5.84 30.38
CA ALA A 750 -3.26 -6.24 30.18
C ALA A 750 -2.29 -5.12 30.58
N LEU A 751 -2.56 -3.88 30.13
CA LEU A 751 -1.76 -2.70 30.50
C LEU A 751 -1.81 -2.40 32.01
N ALA A 752 -2.97 -2.58 32.64
CA ALA A 752 -3.09 -2.35 34.11
C ALA A 752 -2.35 -3.43 34.90
N PHE A 753 -2.35 -4.67 34.45
CA PHE A 753 -1.56 -5.75 35.06
C PHE A 753 -0.05 -5.51 34.93
N ASP A 754 0.41 -5.05 33.77
CA ASP A 754 1.80 -4.63 33.54
C ASP A 754 2.18 -3.51 34.50
N ALA A 755 1.37 -2.45 34.58
CA ALA A 755 1.59 -1.33 35.50
C ALA A 755 1.65 -1.76 36.99
N LEU A 756 0.77 -2.68 37.39
CA LEU A 756 0.77 -3.23 38.74
C LEU A 756 1.99 -4.13 38.99
N SER A 757 2.44 -4.91 38.02
CA SER A 757 3.66 -5.73 38.14
C SER A 757 4.87 -4.84 38.45
N LEU A 758 5.02 -3.74 37.70
CA LEU A 758 6.09 -2.77 37.94
C LEU A 758 5.92 -2.09 39.31
N ALA A 759 4.71 -1.69 39.67
CA ALA A 759 4.45 -1.06 40.99
C ALA A 759 4.80 -2.00 42.15
N TYR A 760 4.42 -3.29 42.09
CA TYR A 760 4.79 -4.28 43.10
C TYR A 760 6.29 -4.58 43.11
N LEU A 761 6.97 -4.54 41.97
CA LEU A 761 8.44 -4.65 41.93
C LEU A 761 9.07 -3.50 42.72
N VAL A 762 8.61 -2.27 42.54
CA VAL A 762 9.12 -1.07 43.23
C VAL A 762 8.83 -1.11 44.73
N VAL A 763 7.68 -1.66 45.16
CA VAL A 763 7.35 -1.89 46.59
C VAL A 763 8.25 -2.95 47.21
N GLY A 764 8.79 -3.88 46.41
CA GLY A 764 9.51 -5.06 46.88
C GLY A 764 8.63 -6.28 47.14
N GLU A 765 7.35 -6.22 46.76
CA GLU A 765 6.42 -7.34 46.84
C GLU A 765 6.55 -8.29 45.61
N LEU A 766 7.72 -8.92 45.51
CA LEU A 766 8.17 -9.63 44.31
C LEU A 766 7.24 -10.76 43.86
N LYS A 767 6.60 -11.47 44.81
CA LYS A 767 5.62 -12.53 44.44
C LYS A 767 4.39 -11.95 43.73
N GLN A 768 3.91 -10.79 44.20
CA GLN A 768 2.78 -10.11 43.56
C GLN A 768 3.18 -9.54 42.20
N ALA A 769 4.40 -9.00 42.09
CA ALA A 769 4.96 -8.54 40.83
C ALA A 769 4.94 -9.65 39.76
N ILE A 770 5.40 -10.88 40.13
CA ILE A 770 5.38 -12.05 39.23
C ILE A 770 3.95 -12.40 38.83
N GLN A 771 3.05 -12.52 39.81
CA GLN A 771 1.66 -12.89 39.53
C GLN A 771 0.97 -11.94 38.59
N GLN A 772 1.12 -10.63 38.77
CA GLN A 772 0.52 -9.62 37.90
C GLN A 772 1.16 -9.65 36.49
N GLY A 773 2.49 -9.83 36.44
CA GLY A 773 3.20 -9.91 35.15
C GLY A 773 2.81 -11.13 34.32
N GLU A 774 2.60 -12.31 34.96
CA GLU A 774 2.12 -13.51 34.26
C GLU A 774 0.72 -13.31 33.69
N GLU A 775 -0.18 -12.63 34.42
CA GLU A 775 -1.51 -12.28 33.90
C GLU A 775 -1.41 -11.30 32.70
N ALA A 776 -0.52 -10.31 32.78
CA ALA A 776 -0.27 -9.38 31.67
C ALA A 776 0.20 -10.15 30.42
N ILE A 777 1.20 -11.05 30.56
CA ILE A 777 1.72 -11.88 29.45
C ILE A 777 0.60 -12.73 28.83
N ALA A 778 -0.23 -13.38 29.66
CA ALA A 778 -1.30 -14.23 29.17
C ALA A 778 -2.32 -13.44 28.32
N MET A 779 -2.55 -12.16 28.65
CA MET A 779 -3.44 -11.29 27.90
C MET A 779 -2.78 -10.71 26.63
N TYR A 780 -1.55 -10.23 26.72
CA TYR A 780 -0.84 -9.66 25.56
C TYR A 780 -0.64 -10.69 24.45
N ARG A 781 -0.33 -11.95 24.73
CA ARG A 781 -0.24 -13.04 23.75
C ARG A 781 -1.53 -13.30 22.96
N ARG A 782 -2.67 -12.83 23.46
CA ARG A 782 -3.99 -12.94 22.81
C ARG A 782 -4.42 -11.64 22.13
N SER A 783 -3.63 -10.59 22.24
CA SER A 783 -3.93 -9.26 21.74
C SER A 783 -2.99 -8.86 20.60
N THR A 784 -3.27 -7.72 19.97
CA THR A 784 -2.39 -7.09 18.96
C THR A 784 -1.18 -6.37 19.59
N TRP A 785 -1.07 -6.34 20.90
CA TRP A 785 -0.04 -5.62 21.66
C TRP A 785 1.10 -6.54 22.16
N GLU A 786 1.39 -7.59 21.42
CA GLU A 786 2.42 -8.56 21.77
C GLU A 786 3.81 -7.92 21.94
N HIS A 787 4.09 -6.84 21.20
CA HIS A 787 5.33 -6.06 21.33
C HIS A 787 5.58 -5.45 22.73
N THR A 788 4.55 -5.31 23.56
CA THR A 788 4.70 -4.82 24.96
C THR A 788 5.18 -5.87 25.95
N LEU A 789 5.18 -7.15 25.58
CA LEU A 789 5.66 -8.25 26.40
C LEU A 789 7.08 -8.04 26.93
N ILE A 790 7.93 -7.36 26.14
CA ILE A 790 9.33 -7.13 26.48
C ILE A 790 9.51 -6.36 27.80
N TYR A 791 8.63 -5.41 28.09
CA TYR A 791 8.69 -4.66 29.35
C TYR A 791 8.33 -5.55 30.55
N VAL A 792 7.27 -6.32 30.42
CA VAL A 792 6.80 -7.25 31.47
C VAL A 792 7.86 -8.31 31.74
N LEU A 793 8.48 -8.90 30.70
CA LEU A 793 9.54 -9.89 30.86
C LEU A 793 10.76 -9.33 31.59
N ASN A 794 11.11 -8.08 31.37
CA ASN A 794 12.19 -7.42 32.08
C ASN A 794 11.85 -7.25 33.56
N VAL A 795 10.62 -6.84 33.93
CA VAL A 795 10.11 -6.72 35.28
C VAL A 795 10.10 -8.08 35.99
N LEU A 796 9.60 -9.12 35.31
CA LEU A 796 9.60 -10.50 35.83
C LEU A 796 11.01 -11.03 36.11
N GLY A 797 11.94 -10.75 35.17
CA GLY A 797 13.34 -11.11 35.36
C GLY A 797 13.93 -10.54 36.64
N LEU A 798 13.68 -9.26 36.89
CA LEU A 798 14.12 -8.60 38.14
C LEU A 798 13.41 -9.17 39.37
N ALA A 799 12.11 -9.46 39.30
CA ALA A 799 11.36 -10.02 40.43
C ALA A 799 11.83 -11.42 40.78
N HIS A 800 12.12 -12.28 39.81
CA HIS A 800 12.67 -13.63 40.03
C HIS A 800 14.07 -13.57 40.64
N ILE A 801 14.96 -12.71 40.15
CA ILE A 801 16.31 -12.51 40.71
C ILE A 801 16.22 -12.06 42.17
N GLY A 802 15.31 -11.12 42.45
CA GLY A 802 15.09 -10.62 43.82
C GLY A 802 14.59 -11.69 44.79
N LEU A 803 13.87 -12.72 44.30
CA LEU A 803 13.47 -13.89 45.12
C LEU A 803 14.55 -14.98 45.22
N GLY A 804 15.70 -14.80 44.56
CA GLY A 804 16.75 -15.80 44.49
C GLY A 804 16.55 -16.87 43.40
N HIS A 805 15.52 -16.75 42.58
CA HIS A 805 15.24 -17.63 41.43
C HIS A 805 16.06 -17.17 40.22
N MET A 806 17.37 -17.36 40.30
CA MET A 806 18.35 -16.78 39.37
C MET A 806 18.15 -17.30 37.91
N ASP A 807 17.90 -18.58 37.74
CA ASP A 807 17.78 -19.20 36.42
C ASP A 807 16.49 -18.81 35.71
N GLU A 808 15.37 -18.69 36.41
CA GLU A 808 14.12 -18.17 35.90
C GLU A 808 14.26 -16.68 35.55
N GLY A 809 14.90 -15.91 36.39
CA GLY A 809 15.17 -14.50 36.16
C GLY A 809 16.04 -14.27 34.91
N LEU A 810 17.13 -15.03 34.74
CA LEU A 810 17.97 -15.00 33.56
C LEU A 810 17.19 -15.42 32.32
N THR A 811 16.32 -16.41 32.39
CA THR A 811 15.48 -16.86 31.28
C THR A 811 14.55 -15.73 30.82
N CYS A 812 13.86 -15.04 31.74
CA CYS A 812 12.99 -13.91 31.42
C CYS A 812 13.78 -12.74 30.78
N LEU A 813 14.95 -12.39 31.34
CA LEU A 813 15.79 -11.32 30.79
C LEU A 813 16.38 -11.67 29.42
N HIS A 814 16.76 -12.93 29.18
CA HIS A 814 17.20 -13.37 27.86
C HIS A 814 16.08 -13.37 26.85
N GLN A 815 14.86 -13.75 27.24
CA GLN A 815 13.67 -13.63 26.38
C GLN A 815 13.37 -12.17 26.10
N ALA A 816 13.42 -11.28 27.12
CA ALA A 816 13.25 -9.85 26.92
C ALA A 816 14.32 -9.28 25.96
N LEU A 817 15.59 -9.67 26.12
CA LEU A 817 16.67 -9.25 25.26
C LEU A 817 16.49 -9.77 23.83
N GLN A 818 16.14 -11.04 23.68
CA GLN A 818 15.89 -11.65 22.38
C GLN A 818 14.72 -10.92 21.69
N GLN A 819 13.60 -10.74 22.38
CA GLN A 819 12.42 -10.06 21.83
C GLN A 819 12.73 -8.59 21.57
N ALA A 820 13.41 -7.88 22.48
CA ALA A 820 13.83 -6.50 22.26
C ALA A 820 14.75 -6.34 21.06
N ARG A 821 15.59 -7.33 20.75
CA ARG A 821 16.40 -7.39 19.53
C ARG A 821 15.59 -7.74 18.30
N GLU A 822 14.59 -8.60 18.42
CA GLU A 822 13.65 -8.92 17.34
C GLU A 822 12.76 -7.73 17.01
N ASP A 823 12.20 -7.07 18.05
CA ASP A 823 11.38 -5.87 17.92
C ASP A 823 12.23 -4.59 17.78
N LYS A 824 13.54 -4.71 18.05
CA LYS A 824 14.55 -3.65 18.06
C LYS A 824 14.17 -2.42 18.89
N ASP A 825 13.58 -2.68 20.02
CA ASP A 825 13.49 -1.67 21.06
C ASP A 825 14.85 -1.55 21.78
N THR A 826 15.72 -0.68 21.26
CA THR A 826 17.08 -0.45 21.79
C THR A 826 17.05 0.01 23.24
N ARG A 827 15.97 0.68 23.68
CA ARG A 827 15.86 1.06 25.08
C ARG A 827 15.67 -0.19 25.95
N VAL A 828 14.76 -1.09 25.60
CA VAL A 828 14.56 -2.34 26.35
C VAL A 828 15.74 -3.29 26.16
N GLU A 829 16.38 -3.29 24.99
CA GLU A 829 17.65 -4.01 24.84
C GLU A 829 18.69 -3.52 25.85
N GLY A 830 18.87 -2.20 25.99
CA GLY A 830 19.74 -1.60 26.99
C GLY A 830 19.35 -1.96 28.42
N LEU A 831 18.05 -1.92 28.76
CA LEU A 831 17.52 -2.31 30.06
C LEU A 831 17.78 -3.80 30.36
N ALA A 832 17.46 -4.67 29.43
CA ALA A 832 17.70 -6.11 29.57
C ALA A 832 19.19 -6.43 29.72
N LEU A 833 20.06 -5.81 28.91
CA LEU A 833 21.51 -5.94 29.01
C LEU A 833 22.03 -5.45 30.36
N PHE A 834 21.56 -4.29 30.84
CA PHE A 834 21.93 -3.77 32.15
C PHE A 834 21.55 -4.74 33.28
N ASN A 835 20.32 -5.26 33.24
CA ASN A 835 19.84 -6.19 34.27
C ASN A 835 20.51 -7.56 34.17
N LEU A 836 20.83 -8.04 32.98
CA LEU A 836 21.65 -9.23 32.74
C LEU A 836 23.07 -9.03 33.29
N ALA A 837 23.70 -7.90 33.04
CA ALA A 837 25.05 -7.61 33.54
C ALA A 837 25.08 -7.70 35.07
N ARG A 838 24.07 -7.17 35.78
CA ARG A 838 23.93 -7.30 37.24
C ARG A 838 23.67 -8.73 37.67
N ALA A 839 22.80 -9.48 37.02
CA ALA A 839 22.51 -10.87 37.32
C ALA A 839 23.79 -11.74 37.18
N TYR A 840 24.59 -11.53 36.10
CA TYR A 840 25.86 -12.23 35.91
C TYR A 840 26.91 -11.80 36.94
N ARG A 841 26.94 -10.54 37.37
CA ARG A 841 27.77 -10.10 38.48
C ARG A 841 27.41 -10.84 39.76
N MET A 842 26.11 -11.01 40.09
CA MET A 842 25.63 -11.76 41.26
C MET A 842 25.95 -13.29 41.13
N LYS A 843 25.95 -13.86 39.92
CA LYS A 843 26.33 -15.26 39.65
C LYS A 843 27.85 -15.52 39.67
N ILE A 844 28.65 -14.47 39.92
CA ILE A 844 30.12 -14.52 39.96
C ILE A 844 30.72 -14.91 38.61
N ASP A 845 30.22 -14.31 37.48
CA ASP A 845 30.88 -14.36 36.20
C ASP A 845 31.28 -12.91 35.79
N PRO A 846 32.46 -12.48 36.23
CA PRO A 846 32.87 -11.09 36.05
C PRO A 846 33.21 -10.73 34.61
N ALA A 847 33.60 -11.69 33.77
CA ALA A 847 33.93 -11.46 32.37
C ALA A 847 32.65 -11.25 31.56
N ALA A 848 31.66 -12.11 31.71
CA ALA A 848 30.35 -11.95 31.10
C ALA A 848 29.67 -10.66 31.56
N ALA A 849 29.67 -10.37 32.88
CA ALA A 849 29.11 -9.18 33.44
C ALA A 849 29.69 -7.88 32.82
N LEU A 850 31.01 -7.79 32.67
CA LEU A 850 31.68 -6.62 32.13
C LEU A 850 31.36 -6.42 30.63
N ASN A 851 31.39 -7.50 29.87
CA ASN A 851 31.06 -7.44 28.42
C ASN A 851 29.61 -6.96 28.21
N ILE A 852 28.67 -7.51 28.97
CA ILE A 852 27.24 -7.17 28.86
C ILE A 852 26.99 -5.73 29.35
N ALA A 853 27.62 -5.30 30.45
CA ALA A 853 27.50 -3.93 30.95
C ALA A 853 28.05 -2.90 29.96
N SER A 854 29.18 -3.23 29.29
CA SER A 854 29.75 -2.37 28.25
C SER A 854 28.82 -2.27 27.04
N ALA A 855 28.17 -3.37 26.66
CA ALA A 855 27.16 -3.36 25.60
C ALA A 855 25.93 -2.49 26.01
N ALA A 856 25.42 -2.61 27.25
CA ALA A 856 24.34 -1.75 27.75
C ALA A 856 24.72 -0.27 27.73
N MET A 857 25.93 0.07 28.16
CA MET A 857 26.44 1.45 28.12
C MET A 857 26.52 1.98 26.68
N ALA A 858 27.00 1.18 25.74
CA ALA A 858 27.06 1.58 24.32
C ALA A 858 25.65 1.88 23.79
N VAL A 859 24.69 1.00 24.02
CA VAL A 859 23.29 1.15 23.60
C VAL A 859 22.66 2.44 24.17
N PHE A 860 22.79 2.70 25.47
CA PHE A 860 22.23 3.90 26.08
C PHE A 860 22.95 5.18 25.68
N THR A 861 24.24 5.12 25.36
CA THR A 861 25.00 6.28 24.87
C THR A 861 24.56 6.64 23.45
N GLU A 862 24.35 5.65 22.59
CA GLU A 862 23.89 5.86 21.20
C GLU A 862 22.46 6.42 21.16
N THR A 863 21.59 5.96 22.04
CA THR A 863 20.18 6.40 22.09
C THR A 863 20.00 7.77 22.75
N GLY A 864 21.01 8.31 23.43
CA GLY A 864 20.91 9.52 24.24
C GLY A 864 19.97 9.36 25.44
N GLY A 865 19.76 8.13 25.91
CA GLY A 865 18.87 7.81 27.00
C GLY A 865 19.37 8.33 28.35
N GLY A 866 18.45 8.70 29.25
CA GLY A 866 18.73 9.10 30.62
C GLY A 866 19.39 8.00 31.46
N GLU A 867 19.42 6.78 30.94
CA GLU A 867 20.00 5.56 31.55
C GLU A 867 21.52 5.44 31.35
N ALA A 868 22.11 6.16 30.40
CA ALA A 868 23.55 6.08 30.10
C ALA A 868 24.48 6.31 31.33
N PRO A 869 24.21 7.28 32.22
CA PRO A 869 25.01 7.45 33.46
C PRO A 869 24.95 6.25 34.37
N ALA A 870 23.78 5.61 34.53
CA ALA A 870 23.63 4.41 35.35
C ALA A 870 24.42 3.22 34.81
N ALA A 871 24.38 3.02 33.47
CA ALA A 871 25.12 1.98 32.80
C ALA A 871 26.63 2.18 32.90
N ARG A 872 27.11 3.42 32.78
CA ARG A 872 28.53 3.76 33.02
C ARG A 872 28.95 3.42 34.43
N ALA A 873 28.17 3.84 35.42
CA ALA A 873 28.46 3.53 36.83
C ALA A 873 28.48 2.02 37.09
N LEU A 874 27.61 1.24 36.45
CA LEU A 874 27.64 -0.22 36.55
C LEU A 874 28.93 -0.83 35.98
N VAL A 875 29.45 -0.34 34.85
CA VAL A 875 30.73 -0.75 34.30
C VAL A 875 31.85 -0.48 35.31
N GLU A 876 31.86 0.70 35.96
CA GLU A 876 32.82 1.09 37.00
C GLU A 876 32.73 0.19 38.21
N VAL A 877 31.51 -0.16 38.68
CA VAL A 877 31.29 -1.13 39.77
C VAL A 877 31.96 -2.47 39.47
N ILE A 878 31.72 -3.01 38.27
CA ILE A 878 32.24 -4.32 37.88
C ILE A 878 33.76 -4.27 37.72
N GLN A 879 34.31 -3.21 37.13
CA GLN A 879 35.76 -3.01 37.01
C GLN A 879 36.45 -2.89 38.37
N ALA A 880 35.88 -2.12 39.28
CA ALA A 880 36.40 -1.96 40.65
C ALA A 880 36.35 -3.27 41.45
N ALA A 881 35.25 -4.01 41.33
CA ALA A 881 35.11 -5.32 41.95
C ALA A 881 36.13 -6.32 41.41
N ASN A 882 36.32 -6.37 40.07
CA ASN A 882 37.32 -7.25 39.45
C ASN A 882 38.76 -6.91 39.82
N ALA A 883 39.04 -5.62 40.08
CA ALA A 883 40.33 -5.13 40.57
C ALA A 883 40.52 -5.26 42.10
N GLY A 884 39.52 -5.70 42.81
CA GLY A 884 39.59 -5.83 44.29
C GLY A 884 39.55 -4.45 45.00
N LEU A 885 39.17 -3.39 44.33
CA LEU A 885 39.16 -2.01 44.83
C LEU A 885 37.85 -1.70 45.59
N LYS A 886 37.71 -2.18 46.81
CA LYS A 886 36.47 -2.11 47.60
C LYS A 886 35.93 -0.67 47.81
N SER A 887 36.77 0.31 48.04
CA SER A 887 36.38 1.70 48.18
C SER A 887 35.83 2.27 46.84
N ALA A 888 36.45 1.95 45.70
CA ALA A 888 35.96 2.36 44.38
C ALA A 888 34.65 1.65 44.02
N GLU A 889 34.54 0.36 44.32
CA GLU A 889 33.33 -0.45 44.15
C GLU A 889 32.15 0.16 44.92
N ALA A 890 32.34 0.49 46.23
CA ALA A 890 31.29 1.08 47.02
C ALA A 890 30.84 2.46 46.49
N ARG A 891 31.75 3.33 46.06
CA ARG A 891 31.42 4.62 45.46
C ARG A 891 30.65 4.45 44.15
N ALA A 892 31.11 3.59 43.26
CA ALA A 892 30.46 3.33 41.99
C ALA A 892 29.05 2.73 42.20
N LEU A 893 28.83 1.93 43.23
CA LEU A 893 27.50 1.42 43.60
C LEU A 893 26.55 2.57 44.01
N LEU A 894 27.05 3.54 44.78
CA LEU A 894 26.24 4.71 45.15
C LEU A 894 25.94 5.60 43.96
N ASP A 895 26.87 5.77 43.03
CA ASP A 895 26.66 6.51 41.80
C ASP A 895 25.66 5.79 40.88
N CYS A 896 25.77 4.48 40.74
CA CYS A 896 24.81 3.67 40.06
C CYS A 896 23.40 3.81 40.70
N ALA A 897 23.29 3.74 42.01
CA ALA A 897 22.01 3.93 42.72
C ALA A 897 21.41 5.32 42.47
N ARG A 898 22.21 6.40 42.47
CA ARG A 898 21.75 7.75 42.17
C ARG A 898 21.14 7.86 40.79
N HIS A 899 21.83 7.31 39.83
CA HIS A 899 21.40 7.39 38.42
C HIS A 899 20.26 6.43 38.09
N SER A 900 20.14 5.30 38.80
CA SER A 900 19.05 4.33 38.60
C SER A 900 17.72 4.80 39.21
N ARG A 901 17.70 5.82 40.07
CA ARG A 901 16.46 6.33 40.73
C ARG A 901 15.38 6.77 39.74
N MET A 902 15.77 7.24 38.56
CA MET A 902 14.85 7.74 37.55
C MET A 902 14.37 6.63 36.58
N THR A 903 14.79 5.39 36.80
CA THR A 903 14.54 4.25 35.90
C THR A 903 14.39 2.96 36.72
N PRO A 904 13.23 2.73 37.36
CA PRO A 904 12.99 1.56 38.21
C PRO A 904 13.11 0.23 37.46
N ASP A 905 12.97 0.23 36.10
CA ASP A 905 13.20 -0.93 35.27
C ASP A 905 14.68 -1.39 35.29
N LEU A 906 15.61 -0.53 35.65
CA LEU A 906 17.01 -0.89 35.81
C LEU A 906 17.26 -1.66 37.07
N HIS A 907 16.68 -1.24 38.20
CA HIS A 907 16.80 -1.90 39.53
C HIS A 907 16.20 -1.09 40.66
N ASN A 908 15.96 -1.76 41.80
CA ASN A 908 15.68 -1.05 43.05
C ASN A 908 16.96 -0.38 43.57
N PRO A 909 17.05 0.95 43.62
CA PRO A 909 18.25 1.67 44.07
C PRO A 909 18.67 1.32 45.52
N SER A 910 17.69 0.94 46.36
CA SER A 910 17.93 0.57 47.75
C SER A 910 18.88 -0.61 47.91
N ASP A 911 18.84 -1.58 47.04
CA ASP A 911 19.71 -2.77 47.09
C ASP A 911 21.16 -2.39 46.82
N LEU A 912 21.41 -1.47 45.87
CA LEU A 912 22.76 -0.97 45.58
C LEU A 912 23.31 -0.14 46.77
N VAL A 913 22.47 0.64 47.43
CA VAL A 913 22.83 1.40 48.61
C VAL A 913 23.18 0.47 49.78
N GLU A 914 22.39 -0.61 50.03
CA GLU A 914 22.73 -1.57 51.09
C GLU A 914 23.97 -2.39 50.80
N GLU A 915 24.23 -2.74 49.53
CA GLU A 915 25.46 -3.41 49.08
C GLU A 915 26.68 -2.49 49.35
N ALA A 916 26.59 -1.22 48.91
CA ALA A 916 27.63 -0.21 49.23
C ALA A 916 27.87 -0.03 50.70
N ARG A 917 26.79 -0.05 51.48
CA ARG A 917 26.84 0.05 52.95
C ARG A 917 27.52 -1.16 53.59
N ALA A 918 27.25 -2.34 53.13
CA ALA A 918 27.88 -3.58 53.57
C ALA A 918 29.40 -3.53 53.31
N ILE A 919 29.83 -3.14 52.11
CA ILE A 919 31.24 -2.94 51.77
C ILE A 919 31.86 -1.85 52.63
N ALA A 920 31.21 -0.69 52.80
CA ALA A 920 31.74 0.41 53.57
C ALA A 920 31.89 0.06 55.07
N ARG A 921 31.00 -0.75 55.65
CA ARG A 921 31.14 -1.27 57.02
C ARG A 921 32.30 -2.25 57.13
N ALA A 922 32.43 -3.18 56.18
CA ALA A 922 33.48 -4.18 56.21
C ALA A 922 34.89 -3.57 56.07
N GLU A 923 35.02 -2.53 55.26
CA GLU A 923 36.30 -1.87 55.00
C GLU A 923 36.53 -0.61 55.86
N GLY A 924 35.63 -0.24 56.78
CA GLY A 924 35.80 0.92 57.66
C GLY A 924 35.72 2.27 56.96
N LEU A 925 34.99 2.40 55.84
CA LEU A 925 34.90 3.57 55.00
C LEU A 925 33.82 4.58 55.50
N ALA A 926 34.16 5.41 56.50
CA ALA A 926 33.21 6.29 57.21
C ALA A 926 32.49 7.30 56.28
N GLU A 927 33.18 7.90 55.35
CA GLU A 927 32.59 8.87 54.37
C GLU A 927 31.54 8.22 53.47
N ILE A 928 31.84 7.05 52.90
CA ILE A 928 30.93 6.30 52.07
C ILE A 928 29.72 5.79 52.87
N LEU A 929 29.94 5.41 54.12
CA LEU A 929 28.85 5.01 55.00
C LEU A 929 27.88 6.17 55.31
N GLN A 930 28.43 7.37 55.56
CA GLN A 930 27.63 8.58 55.76
C GLN A 930 26.85 8.97 54.47
N GLU A 931 27.50 8.89 53.35
CA GLU A 931 26.87 9.13 52.07
C GLU A 931 25.75 8.14 51.77
N ALA A 932 25.97 6.85 51.98
CA ALA A 932 24.96 5.80 51.83
C ALA A 932 23.78 6.02 52.82
N GLN A 933 24.06 6.50 54.06
CA GLN A 933 23.00 6.85 55.02
C GLN A 933 22.19 8.06 54.56
N GLY A 934 22.82 9.04 53.94
CA GLY A 934 22.16 10.19 53.35
C GLY A 934 21.21 9.79 52.22
N LEU A 935 21.69 8.92 51.32
CA LEU A 935 20.89 8.40 50.20
C LEU A 935 19.69 7.56 50.71
N ALA A 936 19.86 6.72 51.71
CA ALA A 936 18.76 5.96 52.29
C ALA A 936 17.71 6.84 53.01
N ARG A 937 18.10 7.97 53.64
CA ARG A 937 17.16 8.91 54.27
C ARG A 937 16.31 9.70 53.25
N THR A 938 16.81 9.92 52.05
CA THR A 938 16.02 10.56 50.98
C THR A 938 14.97 9.62 50.39
N GLU A 939 14.98 8.32 50.70
CA GLU A 939 13.94 7.35 50.36
C GLU A 939 12.75 7.38 51.35
N ILE A 940 12.90 7.98 52.55
CA ILE A 940 11.89 7.96 53.61
C ILE A 940 11.13 9.29 53.73
N SER A 941 11.53 10.34 53.04
CA SER A 941 10.78 11.60 53.00
C SER A 941 9.80 11.61 51.84
N PRO A 942 8.49 11.88 52.10
CA PRO A 942 7.41 11.82 51.13
C PRO A 942 7.53 12.88 50.04
#